data_58d0109da071bc62c7911ed3a5ae7c37
#
_entry.id   58d0109da071bc62c7911ed3a5ae7c37
#
_cell.length_a   1.000
_cell.length_b   1.000
_cell.length_c   1.000
_cell.angle_alpha   90.00
_cell.angle_beta   90.00
_cell.angle_gamma   90.00
#
_symmetry.space_group_name_H-M   'P 1'
#
loop_
_entity.id
_entity.type
_entity.pdbx_description
1 polymer ?
#
loop_
_entity_poly.entity_id
_entity_poly.type
_entity_poly.pdbx_seq_one_letter_code
_entity_poly.pdbx_strand_id
1 'polypeptide(L)'
;MSNGRDSGMRAGAGSSAARMVARLRGVGALVLSVGLGGGSGLVFAQQGTGAAATPAPTTPTTTEQVYKPIPGFDVSSIDTKADPCNDFYKFACGHFSENHPIPADQTESDIFYSLFNVNTQSLRGILEKTSAATGERSPDEQKIGDYYKSCMDTDAIEKKGLAPIEPMLAQIDGLGNGMMAKRDLLPVIGRLQREGVDAFFGFGEQQDLKDATKQIAEIGQGGLGLPEKDYYLRTGAKDEEIRKQYVAHVAKMLTLAGSTPEKAQKDAEGILRFETALAKASLGVVDLRDPEKTYHLEPIATFTSKLPGVNFAQFEETVHAPKVTEINDATPEYFPALMREVRDTDMGTLKAYLRYHLLTTAASRLPKAFDQENFDFYSRKLNGQPEQAARWKRCSNGVNAAMGEALGKVYVAQYFAGDSKTKMLEMVHDIEHAMDADIDSLDWMSAPTKVRAKEKLNLVANKIGYPEKWRDYSSLEVKPEDALGNELRANAFESDRELAKIGKPVDRGEWGMTPPTVNAYYNPSMNDINFPAGILQPAFYDKSEDDAVNYGHIGAVIGHELTHGFDDQGKKFDGKGNLSDWWTAEDTKKFESRTDCIVKEYGGFTAVDDVKVNGKLTLGENTADNGGLLLAYMAYLDRAKKDGVDLQAKKDGYTAPQRFYVAYAQNWCANTRPEQVRSQVLQDPHSPDHFRANGAVVNQPGFAEAFGCKKGSPMVPVGACRVW
;
A
#
# COMPACT_ATOMS: atom_id res chain seq x y z
N MET A 1 11.14 -7.14 -9.13
CA MET A 1 11.30 -6.35 -7.96
C MET A 1 10.39 -5.18 -8.05
N SER A 2 9.14 -5.33 -7.80
CA SER A 2 8.47 -4.14 -7.43
C SER A 2 8.98 -3.82 -6.03
N ASN A 3 9.81 -2.82 -5.87
CA ASN A 3 9.64 -1.99 -4.73
C ASN A 3 8.24 -1.43 -4.91
N GLY A 4 7.24 -2.27 -4.69
CA GLY A 4 5.94 -1.80 -4.36
C GLY A 4 6.16 -0.91 -3.17
N ARG A 5 6.42 0.35 -3.41
CA ARG A 5 6.20 1.33 -2.39
C ARG A 5 4.75 1.15 -2.04
N ASP A 6 4.60 0.52 -0.92
CA ASP A 6 3.36 0.46 -0.22
C ASP A 6 2.85 1.90 -0.04
N SER A 7 2.14 2.39 -1.04
CA SER A 7 1.26 3.53 -0.89
C SER A 7 -0.07 3.04 -0.30
N GLY A 8 -0.16 1.74 -0.05
CA GLY A 8 -1.23 1.12 0.66
C GLY A 8 -1.15 1.45 2.15
N MET A 9 -2.21 1.96 2.69
CA MET A 9 -2.45 2.26 4.08
C MET A 9 -1.64 3.41 4.68
N ARG A 10 -1.93 4.59 4.25
CA ARG A 10 -1.90 5.73 5.14
C ARG A 10 -3.26 5.92 5.81
N ALA A 11 -3.75 4.91 6.46
CA ALA A 11 -4.57 5.13 7.64
C ALA A 11 -3.64 5.79 8.65
N GLY A 12 -3.93 7.00 9.07
CA GLY A 12 -3.08 7.92 9.78
C GLY A 12 -2.03 7.28 10.67
N ALA A 13 -0.78 7.72 10.51
CA ALA A 13 0.34 7.46 11.42
C ALA A 13 0.51 5.99 11.85
N GLY A 14 0.58 5.08 10.92
CA GLY A 14 1.10 3.73 11.14
C GLY A 14 2.63 3.77 11.08
N SER A 15 3.26 3.06 11.98
CA SER A 15 4.69 3.03 12.25
C SER A 15 5.57 3.01 10.99
N SER A 16 6.70 3.71 11.03
CA SER A 16 7.76 3.66 10.01
C SER A 16 8.28 2.24 9.74
N ALA A 17 8.14 1.30 10.66
CA ALA A 17 8.56 -0.08 10.48
C ALA A 17 7.68 -0.85 9.50
N ALA A 18 6.37 -0.66 9.54
CA ALA A 18 5.50 -1.21 8.50
C ALA A 18 5.89 -0.63 7.13
N ARG A 19 6.36 0.62 7.07
CA ARG A 19 6.88 1.25 5.85
C ARG A 19 8.26 0.71 5.43
N MET A 20 9.15 0.39 6.36
CA MET A 20 10.48 -0.13 6.06
C MET A 20 10.40 -1.59 5.60
N VAL A 21 9.63 -2.43 6.28
CA VAL A 21 9.40 -3.83 5.91
C VAL A 21 8.65 -3.93 4.58
N ALA A 22 7.67 -3.05 4.33
CA ALA A 22 6.99 -2.99 3.04
C ALA A 22 7.88 -2.45 1.91
N ARG A 23 8.80 -1.51 2.20
CA ARG A 23 9.77 -1.01 1.20
C ARG A 23 10.83 -2.04 0.82
N LEU A 24 11.16 -2.98 1.68
CA LEU A 24 12.17 -4.00 1.45
C LEU A 24 11.56 -5.35 1.05
N ARG A 25 10.27 -5.60 1.26
CA ARG A 25 9.54 -6.73 0.66
C ARG A 25 9.34 -6.52 -0.85
N GLY A 26 10.41 -6.13 -1.51
CA GLY A 26 10.47 -5.66 -2.88
C GLY A 26 10.43 -6.76 -3.94
N VAL A 27 9.71 -7.84 -3.74
CA VAL A 27 9.31 -8.71 -4.83
C VAL A 27 7.89 -9.19 -4.59
N GLY A 28 6.95 -8.58 -5.27
CA GLY A 28 5.77 -9.25 -5.71
C GLY A 28 4.49 -9.15 -4.91
N ALA A 29 4.32 -8.24 -3.98
CA ALA A 29 2.97 -7.89 -3.59
C ALA A 29 2.53 -6.65 -4.39
N LEU A 30 1.89 -6.85 -5.53
CA LEU A 30 1.11 -5.81 -6.17
C LEU A 30 -0.12 -5.58 -5.29
N VAL A 31 -0.08 -4.52 -4.50
CA VAL A 31 -1.11 -4.16 -3.53
C VAL A 31 -2.10 -3.21 -4.18
N LEU A 32 -3.37 -3.55 -4.17
CA LEU A 32 -4.45 -2.57 -4.37
C LEU A 32 -4.33 -1.49 -3.30
N SER A 33 -3.85 -0.31 -3.66
CA SER A 33 -3.72 0.81 -2.73
C SER A 33 -4.95 1.68 -2.78
N VAL A 34 -5.57 1.85 -1.63
CA VAL A 34 -6.63 2.83 -1.41
C VAL A 34 -5.98 4.06 -0.81
N GLY A 35 -5.93 5.15 -1.53
CA GLY A 35 -5.24 6.38 -1.14
C GLY A 35 -6.04 7.29 -0.21
N LEU A 36 -5.42 8.07 0.65
CA LEU A 36 -6.04 8.96 1.64
C LEU A 36 -5.51 10.41 1.55
N GLY A 37 -6.34 11.35 1.18
CA GLY A 37 -6.01 12.76 1.11
C GLY A 37 -7.21 13.70 1.36
N GLY A 38 -7.15 14.97 1.60
CA GLY A 38 -8.22 15.92 1.74
C GLY A 38 -7.87 17.39 1.49
N GLY A 39 -8.76 18.27 1.21
CA GLY A 39 -8.58 19.63 0.71
C GLY A 39 -8.98 20.79 1.63
N SER A 40 -8.52 21.98 1.34
CA SER A 40 -8.77 23.23 2.06
C SER A 40 -9.62 24.19 1.26
N GLY A 41 -10.68 24.72 1.86
CA GLY A 41 -11.42 25.88 1.38
C GLY A 41 -10.99 27.16 2.11
N LEU A 42 -10.75 28.23 1.35
CA LEU A 42 -10.49 29.58 1.84
C LEU A 42 -11.81 30.26 2.26
N VAL A 43 -11.88 30.74 3.49
CA VAL A 43 -12.94 31.68 3.93
C VAL A 43 -12.30 33.01 4.28
N PHE A 44 -12.76 34.08 3.60
CA PHE A 44 -12.44 35.47 3.92
C PHE A 44 -13.06 35.88 5.25
N ALA A 45 -12.27 36.46 6.12
CA ALA A 45 -12.73 37.06 7.36
C ALA A 45 -13.23 38.48 7.11
N GLN A 46 -14.45 38.76 7.55
CA GLN A 46 -14.94 40.14 7.77
C GLN A 46 -15.08 40.38 9.28
N GLN A 47 -14.48 41.44 9.73
CA GLN A 47 -14.54 41.90 11.14
C GLN A 47 -15.92 42.40 11.52
N GLY A 48 -16.40 42.05 12.70
CA GLY A 48 -17.55 42.62 13.33
C GLY A 48 -17.44 42.48 14.85
N THR A 49 -17.31 43.61 15.53
CA THR A 49 -17.23 43.76 16.98
C THR A 49 -18.58 43.53 17.67
N GLY A 50 -18.60 42.76 18.76
CA GLY A 50 -19.78 42.64 19.63
C GLY A 50 -19.58 41.61 20.73
N ALA A 51 -19.32 42.08 21.95
CA ALA A 51 -19.20 41.23 23.12
C ALA A 51 -20.59 40.76 23.59
N ALA A 52 -20.76 39.44 23.79
CA ALA A 52 -21.86 38.87 24.58
C ALA A 52 -21.45 37.52 25.16
N ALA A 53 -21.93 37.26 26.35
CA ALA A 53 -21.62 36.24 27.33
C ALA A 53 -21.44 34.82 26.80
N THR A 54 -20.44 34.13 27.33
CA THR A 54 -20.12 32.70 27.15
C THR A 54 -21.19 31.82 27.82
N PRO A 55 -21.84 30.90 27.06
CA PRO A 55 -22.51 29.74 27.67
C PRO A 55 -21.46 28.65 27.93
N ALA A 56 -21.63 27.94 29.03
CA ALA A 56 -20.79 26.76 29.36
C ALA A 56 -20.77 25.73 28.26
N PRO A 57 -19.66 25.01 28.06
CA PRO A 57 -19.55 24.02 27.01
C PRO A 57 -20.48 22.82 27.30
N THR A 58 -21.54 22.70 26.53
CA THR A 58 -22.31 21.46 26.43
C THR A 58 -21.42 20.46 25.68
N THR A 59 -21.00 19.41 26.34
CA THR A 59 -20.34 18.23 25.73
C THR A 59 -21.26 17.73 24.61
N PRO A 60 -20.83 17.70 23.36
CA PRO A 60 -21.63 17.05 22.31
C PRO A 60 -21.66 15.56 22.63
N THR A 61 -22.83 15.01 22.87
CA THR A 61 -23.09 13.59 22.77
C THR A 61 -22.94 13.22 21.30
N THR A 62 -21.72 12.91 20.88
CA THR A 62 -21.48 12.30 19.59
C THR A 62 -22.14 10.91 19.62
N THR A 63 -23.26 10.77 18.93
CA THR A 63 -23.79 9.45 18.57
C THR A 63 -22.67 8.70 17.88
N GLU A 64 -22.26 7.58 18.47
CA GLU A 64 -21.17 6.76 17.93
C GLU A 64 -21.51 6.33 16.50
N GLN A 65 -20.67 6.69 15.53
CA GLN A 65 -20.91 6.38 14.14
C GLN A 65 -20.73 4.86 13.93
N VAL A 66 -21.80 4.17 13.60
CA VAL A 66 -21.79 2.75 13.24
C VAL A 66 -21.57 2.66 11.74
N TYR A 67 -20.43 2.08 11.36
CA TYR A 67 -20.12 1.82 9.96
C TYR A 67 -20.89 0.61 9.44
N LYS A 68 -21.43 0.74 8.23
CA LYS A 68 -22.09 -0.36 7.51
C LYS A 68 -21.40 -0.51 6.15
N PRO A 69 -21.26 -1.73 5.64
CA PRO A 69 -20.72 -1.91 4.29
C PRO A 69 -21.70 -1.29 3.27
N ILE A 70 -21.14 -0.75 2.19
CA ILE A 70 -21.91 -0.40 1.01
C ILE A 70 -22.44 -1.72 0.41
N PRO A 71 -23.71 -1.80 -0.07
CA PRO A 71 -24.20 -2.99 -0.75
C PRO A 71 -23.35 -3.35 -1.97
N GLY A 72 -23.14 -4.63 -2.23
CA GLY A 72 -22.41 -5.09 -3.41
C GLY A 72 -23.05 -4.64 -4.72
N PHE A 73 -24.40 -4.59 -4.79
CA PHE A 73 -25.13 -3.99 -5.91
C PHE A 73 -25.92 -2.78 -5.41
N ASP A 74 -25.30 -1.60 -5.48
CA ASP A 74 -25.92 -0.36 -5.02
C ASP A 74 -26.72 0.32 -6.15
N VAL A 75 -28.01 -0.01 -6.24
CA VAL A 75 -28.95 0.61 -7.20
C VAL A 75 -29.03 2.14 -7.00
N SER A 76 -28.81 2.64 -5.77
CA SER A 76 -28.94 4.06 -5.46
C SER A 76 -27.82 4.91 -6.05
N SER A 77 -26.69 4.31 -6.36
CA SER A 77 -25.55 4.97 -7.01
C SER A 77 -25.67 5.06 -8.53
N ILE A 78 -26.61 4.31 -9.14
CA ILE A 78 -26.79 4.27 -10.60
C ILE A 78 -27.49 5.53 -11.11
N ASP A 79 -26.87 6.27 -12.03
CA ASP A 79 -27.52 7.35 -12.78
C ASP A 79 -28.14 6.82 -14.08
N THR A 80 -29.43 6.47 -14.01
CA THR A 80 -30.18 5.95 -15.18
C THR A 80 -30.37 6.98 -16.31
N LYS A 81 -29.99 8.25 -16.12
CA LYS A 81 -30.02 9.30 -17.15
C LYS A 81 -28.73 9.33 -17.96
N ALA A 82 -27.64 8.80 -17.41
CA ALA A 82 -26.38 8.66 -18.12
C ALA A 82 -26.47 7.51 -19.13
N ASP A 83 -25.89 7.71 -20.32
CA ASP A 83 -25.79 6.66 -21.33
C ASP A 83 -24.59 5.75 -21.03
N PRO A 84 -24.79 4.46 -20.69
CA PRO A 84 -23.70 3.53 -20.41
C PRO A 84 -22.74 3.33 -21.58
N CYS A 85 -23.20 3.57 -22.82
CA CYS A 85 -22.37 3.48 -24.02
C CYS A 85 -21.45 4.70 -24.21
N ASN A 86 -21.70 5.77 -23.47
CA ASN A 86 -20.93 7.02 -23.55
C ASN A 86 -19.93 7.16 -22.37
N ASP A 87 -20.39 6.89 -21.15
CA ASP A 87 -19.59 6.93 -19.92
C ASP A 87 -20.16 5.94 -18.91
N PHE A 88 -19.55 4.77 -18.82
CA PHE A 88 -20.06 3.70 -17.97
C PHE A 88 -19.88 3.96 -16.49
N TYR A 89 -18.77 4.59 -16.10
CA TYR A 89 -18.57 5.00 -14.71
C TYR A 89 -19.65 5.97 -14.25
N LYS A 90 -19.95 6.97 -15.07
CA LYS A 90 -21.05 7.92 -14.77
C LYS A 90 -22.40 7.22 -14.67
N PHE A 91 -22.66 6.19 -15.48
CA PHE A 91 -23.88 5.40 -15.37
C PHE A 91 -23.92 4.61 -14.06
N ALA A 92 -22.86 3.85 -13.73
CA ALA A 92 -22.83 2.95 -12.57
C ALA A 92 -22.66 3.68 -11.23
N CYS A 93 -21.96 4.83 -11.22
CA CYS A 93 -21.52 5.55 -10.03
C CYS A 93 -22.03 7.00 -9.94
N GLY A 94 -22.93 7.44 -10.83
CA GLY A 94 -23.25 8.87 -10.99
C GLY A 94 -23.83 9.54 -9.77
N HIS A 95 -24.48 8.80 -8.87
CA HIS A 95 -25.01 9.31 -7.60
C HIS A 95 -24.14 8.91 -6.38
N PHE A 96 -23.03 8.18 -6.59
CA PHE A 96 -22.19 7.70 -5.48
C PHE A 96 -21.68 8.83 -4.59
N SER A 97 -21.14 9.89 -5.18
CA SER A 97 -20.57 11.01 -4.41
C SER A 97 -21.61 11.76 -3.55
N GLU A 98 -22.85 11.79 -4.00
CA GLU A 98 -23.97 12.41 -3.24
C GLU A 98 -24.38 11.52 -2.06
N ASN A 99 -24.41 10.19 -2.28
CA ASN A 99 -24.82 9.22 -1.27
C ASN A 99 -23.71 8.91 -0.25
N HIS A 100 -22.44 9.00 -0.68
CA HIS A 100 -21.25 8.65 0.10
C HIS A 100 -20.26 9.82 0.17
N PRO A 101 -20.59 10.92 0.88
CA PRO A 101 -19.68 12.05 1.05
C PRO A 101 -18.40 11.62 1.79
N ILE A 102 -17.28 12.24 1.47
CA ILE A 102 -16.00 11.96 2.11
C ILE A 102 -16.05 12.36 3.59
N PRO A 103 -15.84 11.45 4.55
CA PRO A 103 -15.72 11.81 5.96
C PRO A 103 -14.56 12.79 6.18
N ALA A 104 -14.67 13.68 7.17
CA ALA A 104 -13.64 14.67 7.46
C ALA A 104 -12.30 14.05 7.90
N ASP A 105 -12.35 12.85 8.49
CA ASP A 105 -11.17 12.08 8.90
C ASP A 105 -10.63 11.14 7.80
N GLN A 106 -11.08 11.33 6.55
CA GLN A 106 -10.68 10.54 5.38
C GLN A 106 -10.46 11.45 4.16
N THR A 107 -9.91 10.86 3.14
CA THR A 107 -9.51 11.56 1.93
C THR A 107 -10.28 11.13 0.72
N GLU A 108 -10.97 10.02 0.89
CA GLU A 108 -11.87 9.47 -0.09
C GLU A 108 -12.97 8.65 0.59
N SER A 109 -13.97 8.31 -0.18
CA SER A 109 -15.06 7.42 0.19
C SER A 109 -15.31 6.51 -1.01
N ASP A 110 -15.14 5.20 -0.81
CA ASP A 110 -15.33 4.14 -1.78
C ASP A 110 -15.70 2.83 -1.09
N ILE A 111 -15.82 1.76 -1.84
CA ILE A 111 -16.21 0.45 -1.31
C ILE A 111 -15.11 -0.16 -0.41
N PHE A 112 -13.82 0.05 -0.74
CA PHE A 112 -12.69 -0.46 0.07
C PHE A 112 -12.65 0.22 1.42
N TYR A 113 -12.77 1.57 1.44
CA TYR A 113 -12.83 2.33 2.69
C TYR A 113 -14.05 2.03 3.53
N SER A 114 -15.20 1.83 2.89
CA SER A 114 -16.40 1.41 3.59
C SER A 114 -16.14 0.10 4.34
N LEU A 115 -15.61 -0.91 3.66
CA LEU A 115 -15.29 -2.20 4.29
C LEU A 115 -14.14 -2.08 5.30
N PHE A 116 -13.10 -1.30 5.01
CA PHE A 116 -12.02 -1.01 5.95
C PHE A 116 -12.53 -0.41 7.27
N ASN A 117 -13.46 0.54 7.21
CA ASN A 117 -14.06 1.13 8.39
C ASN A 117 -14.86 0.10 9.20
N VAL A 118 -15.62 -0.78 8.53
CA VAL A 118 -16.35 -1.90 9.17
C VAL A 118 -15.39 -2.85 9.85
N ASN A 119 -14.31 -3.26 9.17
CA ASN A 119 -13.30 -4.14 9.76
C ASN A 119 -12.59 -3.47 10.93
N THR A 120 -12.21 -2.20 10.80
CA THR A 120 -11.57 -1.44 11.89
C THR A 120 -12.49 -1.31 13.10
N GLN A 121 -13.80 -1.15 12.89
CA GLN A 121 -14.79 -1.16 13.99
C GLN A 121 -14.89 -2.55 14.65
N SER A 122 -14.83 -3.62 13.85
CA SER A 122 -14.79 -4.99 14.37
C SER A 122 -13.53 -5.25 15.21
N LEU A 123 -12.36 -4.79 14.72
CA LEU A 123 -11.10 -4.84 15.45
C LEU A 123 -11.17 -4.04 16.76
N ARG A 124 -11.80 -2.85 16.73
CA ARG A 124 -12.05 -2.07 17.96
C ARG A 124 -12.81 -2.88 18.99
N GLY A 125 -13.90 -3.54 18.60
CA GLY A 125 -14.68 -4.40 19.51
C GLY A 125 -13.85 -5.50 20.16
N ILE A 126 -12.98 -6.17 19.38
CA ILE A 126 -12.02 -7.16 19.91
C ILE A 126 -11.07 -6.50 20.91
N LEU A 127 -10.46 -5.37 20.53
CA LEU A 127 -9.42 -4.70 21.33
C LEU A 127 -9.95 -4.07 22.60
N GLU A 128 -11.14 -3.46 22.59
CA GLU A 128 -11.79 -2.94 23.78
C GLU A 128 -12.14 -4.06 24.75
N LYS A 129 -12.68 -5.18 24.25
CA LYS A 129 -12.96 -6.36 25.05
C LYS A 129 -11.70 -6.94 25.69
N THR A 130 -10.63 -7.11 24.91
CA THR A 130 -9.37 -7.69 25.42
C THR A 130 -8.63 -6.75 26.37
N SER A 131 -8.67 -5.42 26.13
CA SER A 131 -8.03 -4.42 27.00
C SER A 131 -8.75 -4.23 28.35
N ALA A 132 -10.08 -4.41 28.38
CA ALA A 132 -10.89 -4.28 29.58
C ALA A 132 -11.01 -5.58 30.40
N ALA A 133 -10.59 -6.72 29.86
CA ALA A 133 -10.72 -8.03 30.51
C ALA A 133 -9.90 -8.09 31.80
N THR A 134 -10.59 -8.48 32.89
CA THR A 134 -9.99 -8.71 34.22
C THR A 134 -9.78 -10.19 34.50
N GLY A 135 -10.28 -11.07 33.61
CA GLY A 135 -10.14 -12.52 33.69
C GLY A 135 -8.94 -13.06 32.93
N GLU A 136 -8.89 -14.37 32.77
CA GLU A 136 -7.86 -15.07 32.03
C GLU A 136 -7.90 -14.70 30.53
N ARG A 137 -6.78 -14.27 29.97
CA ARG A 137 -6.57 -13.98 28.56
C ARG A 137 -5.47 -14.87 28.02
N SER A 138 -5.56 -15.28 26.76
CA SER A 138 -4.42 -15.93 26.11
C SER A 138 -3.23 -14.93 26.02
N PRO A 139 -1.98 -15.41 25.90
CA PRO A 139 -0.82 -14.52 25.76
C PRO A 139 -0.96 -13.50 24.62
N ASP A 140 -1.54 -13.90 23.49
CA ASP A 140 -1.78 -13.01 22.34
C ASP A 140 -2.84 -11.96 22.68
N GLU A 141 -3.98 -12.35 23.27
CA GLU A 141 -5.03 -11.42 23.69
C GLU A 141 -4.52 -10.43 24.75
N GLN A 142 -3.64 -10.86 25.63
CA GLN A 142 -3.01 -9.95 26.59
C GLN A 142 -2.18 -8.90 25.87
N LYS A 143 -1.31 -9.31 24.95
CA LYS A 143 -0.42 -8.40 24.23
C LYS A 143 -1.19 -7.39 23.37
N ILE A 144 -2.16 -7.83 22.56
CA ILE A 144 -2.95 -6.92 21.74
C ILE A 144 -3.80 -5.95 22.58
N GLY A 145 -4.37 -6.42 23.68
CA GLY A 145 -5.14 -5.59 24.61
C GLY A 145 -4.28 -4.55 25.34
N ASP A 146 -3.11 -4.95 25.85
CA ASP A 146 -2.18 -4.07 26.56
C ASP A 146 -1.54 -3.03 25.62
N TYR A 147 -1.24 -3.43 24.37
CA TYR A 147 -0.76 -2.48 23.34
C TYR A 147 -1.84 -1.44 23.03
N TYR A 148 -3.09 -1.88 22.76
CA TYR A 148 -4.20 -0.97 22.49
C TYR A 148 -4.44 -0.02 23.66
N LYS A 149 -4.48 -0.53 24.89
CA LYS A 149 -4.64 0.27 26.11
C LYS A 149 -3.57 1.35 26.23
N SER A 150 -2.30 0.98 26.04
CA SER A 150 -1.19 1.96 26.09
C SER A 150 -1.31 3.05 25.02
N CYS A 151 -1.74 2.67 23.81
CA CYS A 151 -1.95 3.60 22.73
C CYS A 151 -3.10 4.59 22.99
N MET A 152 -4.15 4.15 23.67
CA MET A 152 -5.31 4.98 24.02
C MET A 152 -5.04 5.95 25.18
N ASP A 153 -4.02 5.71 26.01
CA ASP A 153 -3.67 6.52 27.17
C ASP A 153 -2.87 7.79 26.77
N THR A 154 -3.61 8.79 26.29
CA THR A 154 -3.02 10.08 25.88
C THR A 154 -2.38 10.83 27.04
N ASP A 155 -2.88 10.71 28.26
CA ASP A 155 -2.34 11.40 29.44
C ASP A 155 -0.97 10.83 29.80
N ALA A 156 -0.80 9.52 29.74
CA ALA A 156 0.50 8.88 29.94
C ALA A 156 1.51 9.28 28.84
N ILE A 157 1.06 9.39 27.58
CA ILE A 157 1.89 9.85 26.45
C ILE A 157 2.34 11.31 26.67
N GLU A 158 1.43 12.22 27.00
CA GLU A 158 1.77 13.61 27.29
C GLU A 158 2.76 13.71 28.45
N LYS A 159 2.54 12.99 29.53
CA LYS A 159 3.39 13.00 30.72
C LYS A 159 4.80 12.49 30.43
N LYS A 160 4.96 11.50 29.56
CA LYS A 160 6.26 10.94 29.18
C LYS A 160 7.08 11.88 28.29
N GLY A 161 6.43 12.74 27.51
CA GLY A 161 7.13 13.67 26.61
C GLY A 161 8.04 12.92 25.63
N LEU A 162 9.29 13.34 25.54
CA LEU A 162 10.33 12.72 24.69
C LEU A 162 11.10 11.59 25.38
N ALA A 163 10.87 11.33 26.67
CA ALA A 163 11.66 10.35 27.44
C ALA A 163 11.81 8.96 26.75
N PRO A 164 10.80 8.41 26.05
CA PRO A 164 10.96 7.13 25.35
C PRO A 164 12.00 7.13 24.23
N ILE A 165 12.30 8.27 23.60
CA ILE A 165 13.29 8.41 22.53
C ILE A 165 14.57 9.14 22.95
N GLU A 166 14.66 9.63 24.21
CA GLU A 166 15.87 10.26 24.74
C GLU A 166 17.15 9.43 24.55
N PRO A 167 17.14 8.09 24.74
CA PRO A 167 18.33 7.28 24.51
C PRO A 167 18.83 7.35 23.05
N MET A 168 17.93 7.37 22.07
CA MET A 168 18.28 7.50 20.65
C MET A 168 18.73 8.93 20.31
N LEU A 169 18.05 9.93 20.84
CA LEU A 169 18.47 11.34 20.69
C LEU A 169 19.86 11.55 21.28
N ALA A 170 20.16 10.99 22.45
CA ALA A 170 21.48 11.07 23.07
C ALA A 170 22.57 10.38 22.23
N GLN A 171 22.27 9.27 21.57
CA GLN A 171 23.20 8.61 20.65
C GLN A 171 23.50 9.49 19.43
N ILE A 172 22.48 10.11 18.84
CA ILE A 172 22.65 11.05 17.72
C ILE A 172 23.48 12.25 18.17
N ASP A 173 23.17 12.83 19.31
CA ASP A 173 23.87 14.02 19.84
C ASP A 173 25.31 13.69 20.24
N GLY A 174 25.55 12.47 20.72
CA GLY A 174 26.88 11.96 21.10
C GLY A 174 27.84 11.75 19.93
N LEU A 175 27.33 11.71 18.68
CA LEU A 175 28.20 11.68 17.50
C LEU A 175 29.15 12.90 17.54
N GLY A 176 30.43 12.67 17.30
CA GLY A 176 31.43 13.73 17.23
C GLY A 176 31.20 14.74 16.10
N ASN A 177 32.16 15.62 15.90
CA ASN A 177 32.19 16.56 14.79
C ASN A 177 33.34 16.24 13.83
N GLY A 178 33.17 16.55 12.55
CA GLY A 178 34.20 16.36 11.52
C GLY A 178 34.21 14.98 10.87
N MET A 179 35.23 14.75 10.03
CA MET A 179 35.30 13.57 9.15
C MET A 179 35.36 12.22 9.88
N MET A 180 36.07 12.17 11.01
CA MET A 180 36.20 10.91 11.76
C MET A 180 34.87 10.46 12.36
N ALA A 181 34.06 11.42 12.81
CA ALA A 181 32.73 11.12 13.38
C ALA A 181 31.73 10.54 12.37
N LYS A 182 31.95 10.76 11.07
CA LYS A 182 31.07 10.19 10.03
C LYS A 182 31.18 8.67 9.94
N ARG A 183 32.26 8.07 10.43
CA ARG A 183 32.40 6.61 10.55
C ARG A 183 31.49 6.01 11.63
N ASP A 184 31.14 6.82 12.63
CA ASP A 184 30.28 6.40 13.74
C ASP A 184 28.80 6.53 13.44
N LEU A 185 28.44 7.07 12.25
CA LEU A 185 27.04 7.19 11.79
C LEU A 185 26.40 5.83 11.60
N LEU A 186 27.11 4.88 10.99
CA LEU A 186 26.51 3.62 10.54
C LEU A 186 25.94 2.77 11.67
N PRO A 187 26.60 2.59 12.82
CA PRO A 187 26.00 1.92 13.98
C PRO A 187 24.76 2.64 14.54
N VAL A 188 24.73 3.98 14.47
CA VAL A 188 23.56 4.75 14.91
C VAL A 188 22.41 4.56 13.92
N ILE A 189 22.69 4.61 12.61
CA ILE A 189 21.73 4.35 11.55
C ILE A 189 21.13 2.94 11.73
N GLY A 190 21.96 1.91 11.91
CA GLY A 190 21.51 0.53 12.08
C GLY A 190 20.54 0.36 13.26
N ARG A 191 20.84 0.97 14.41
CA ARG A 191 19.92 0.94 15.57
C ARG A 191 18.60 1.64 15.27
N LEU A 192 18.65 2.80 14.63
CA LEU A 192 17.44 3.54 14.24
C LEU A 192 16.60 2.75 13.24
N GLN A 193 17.23 2.14 12.23
CA GLN A 193 16.55 1.32 11.24
C GLN A 193 15.88 0.09 11.87
N ARG A 194 16.57 -0.59 12.78
CA ARG A 194 15.99 -1.74 13.51
C ARG A 194 14.73 -1.33 14.29
N GLU A 195 14.67 -0.12 14.83
CA GLU A 195 13.51 0.42 15.53
C GLU A 195 12.50 1.13 14.61
N GLY A 196 12.68 1.03 13.29
CA GLY A 196 11.74 1.48 12.27
C GLY A 196 11.96 2.90 11.73
N VAL A 197 13.08 3.54 12.05
CA VAL A 197 13.42 4.86 11.52
C VAL A 197 14.06 4.73 10.15
N ASP A 198 13.39 5.19 9.11
CA ASP A 198 13.91 5.21 7.74
C ASP A 198 14.88 6.38 7.55
N ALA A 199 16.18 6.07 7.38
CA ALA A 199 17.21 7.06 7.18
C ALA A 199 18.31 6.54 6.25
N PHE A 200 18.83 7.37 5.39
CA PHE A 200 19.91 7.19 4.44
C PHE A 200 19.63 6.13 3.34
N PHE A 201 19.36 4.88 3.70
CA PHE A 201 19.15 3.76 2.78
C PHE A 201 18.24 2.70 3.40
N GLY A 202 17.69 1.79 2.60
CA GLY A 202 16.97 0.62 3.07
C GLY A 202 17.89 -0.60 3.12
N PHE A 203 17.74 -1.44 4.16
CA PHE A 203 18.39 -2.74 4.28
C PHE A 203 17.39 -3.78 4.79
N GLY A 204 17.37 -4.96 4.19
CA GLY A 204 16.42 -6.00 4.54
C GLY A 204 16.75 -7.36 3.94
N GLU A 205 15.80 -8.28 4.07
CA GLU A 205 15.81 -9.56 3.40
C GLU A 205 14.95 -9.51 2.12
N GLN A 206 15.26 -10.39 1.19
CA GLN A 206 14.50 -10.58 -0.03
C GLN A 206 14.67 -12.01 -0.53
N GLN A 207 13.63 -12.55 -1.14
CA GLN A 207 13.72 -13.78 -1.92
C GLN A 207 14.63 -13.54 -3.13
N ASP A 208 15.62 -14.42 -3.36
CA ASP A 208 16.52 -14.34 -4.52
C ASP A 208 15.71 -14.53 -5.81
N LEU A 209 15.79 -13.57 -6.72
CA LEU A 209 15.02 -13.62 -7.96
C LEU A 209 15.51 -14.66 -8.95
N LYS A 210 16.76 -15.10 -8.86
CA LYS A 210 17.32 -16.16 -9.74
C LYS A 210 17.24 -17.54 -9.11
N ASP A 211 17.04 -17.61 -7.79
CA ASP A 211 16.80 -18.85 -7.04
C ASP A 211 15.71 -18.63 -5.98
N ALA A 212 14.46 -18.71 -6.41
CA ALA A 212 13.29 -18.45 -5.60
C ALA A 212 13.12 -19.36 -4.36
N THR A 213 14.11 -20.23 -4.10
CA THR A 213 14.14 -21.06 -2.88
C THR A 213 14.95 -20.45 -1.74
N LYS A 214 15.66 -19.34 -1.99
CA LYS A 214 16.58 -18.71 -1.04
C LYS A 214 16.13 -17.32 -0.62
N GLN A 215 16.48 -16.97 0.60
CA GLN A 215 16.42 -15.59 1.12
C GLN A 215 17.81 -14.99 1.14
N ILE A 216 17.96 -13.79 0.59
CA ILE A 216 19.21 -13.03 0.50
C ILE A 216 19.07 -11.67 1.17
N ALA A 217 20.19 -11.01 1.47
CA ALA A 217 20.19 -9.61 1.87
C ALA A 217 19.93 -8.71 0.66
N GLU A 218 19.16 -7.65 0.89
CA GLU A 218 18.97 -6.54 -0.06
C GLU A 218 19.34 -5.22 0.56
N ILE A 219 19.93 -4.32 -0.24
CA ILE A 219 20.17 -2.93 0.11
C ILE A 219 19.78 -2.02 -1.06
N GLY A 220 19.22 -0.84 -0.75
CA GLY A 220 18.76 0.08 -1.79
C GLY A 220 18.58 1.51 -1.28
N GLN A 221 18.17 2.39 -2.20
CA GLN A 221 17.88 3.80 -1.90
C GLN A 221 16.85 3.97 -0.79
N GLY A 222 16.96 5.06 0.00
CA GLY A 222 16.04 5.40 1.09
C GLY A 222 16.29 6.78 1.67
N GLY A 223 15.68 7.05 2.82
CA GLY A 223 15.97 8.23 3.63
C GLY A 223 15.43 9.56 3.10
N LEU A 224 14.41 9.56 2.26
CA LEU A 224 13.68 10.76 1.86
C LEU A 224 12.53 11.05 2.83
N GLY A 225 12.38 12.29 3.27
CA GLY A 225 11.25 12.71 4.10
C GLY A 225 9.97 12.95 3.30
N LEU A 226 10.06 13.46 2.05
CA LEU A 226 8.93 13.51 1.13
C LEU A 226 8.73 12.16 0.43
N PRO A 227 7.52 11.86 -0.10
CA PRO A 227 7.13 10.51 -0.53
C PRO A 227 8.01 9.87 -1.59
N GLU A 228 8.51 10.64 -2.56
CA GLU A 228 9.36 10.14 -3.63
C GLU A 228 10.23 11.27 -4.23
N LYS A 229 11.17 10.93 -5.13
CA LYS A 229 12.20 11.85 -5.64
C LYS A 229 11.65 13.08 -6.37
N ASP A 230 10.55 12.94 -7.09
CA ASP A 230 10.02 14.02 -7.91
C ASP A 230 9.46 15.18 -7.09
N TYR A 231 9.07 14.96 -5.84
CA TYR A 231 8.73 16.05 -4.90
C TYR A 231 9.90 17.02 -4.67
N TYR A 232 11.13 16.54 -4.80
CA TYR A 232 12.36 17.35 -4.67
C TYR A 232 12.77 18.02 -5.98
N LEU A 233 12.47 17.39 -7.13
CA LEU A 233 13.10 17.74 -8.42
C LEU A 233 12.18 18.52 -9.36
N ARG A 234 10.87 18.42 -9.21
CA ARG A 234 9.92 19.17 -10.05
C ARG A 234 9.96 20.65 -9.74
N THR A 235 9.72 21.46 -10.79
CA THR A 235 9.84 22.93 -10.73
C THR A 235 8.49 23.65 -10.83
N GLY A 236 7.38 22.92 -10.70
CA GLY A 236 6.04 23.50 -10.68
C GLY A 236 5.79 24.33 -9.41
N ALA A 237 4.97 25.38 -9.51
CA ALA A 237 4.68 26.27 -8.36
C ALA A 237 4.10 25.51 -7.16
N LYS A 238 3.27 24.46 -7.38
CA LYS A 238 2.74 23.60 -6.32
C LYS A 238 3.85 22.76 -5.67
N ASP A 239 4.79 22.24 -6.46
CA ASP A 239 5.91 21.43 -5.94
C ASP A 239 6.88 22.31 -5.12
N GLU A 240 7.13 23.53 -5.55
CA GLU A 240 7.92 24.51 -4.77
C GLU A 240 7.23 24.88 -3.46
N GLU A 241 5.91 25.05 -3.46
CA GLU A 241 5.15 25.34 -2.25
C GLU A 241 5.19 24.16 -1.27
N ILE A 242 5.08 22.92 -1.74
CA ILE A 242 5.22 21.71 -0.91
C ILE A 242 6.60 21.69 -0.24
N ARG A 243 7.69 21.98 -0.98
CA ARG A 243 9.03 22.03 -0.38
C ARG A 243 9.19 23.12 0.68
N LYS A 244 8.59 24.31 0.48
CA LYS A 244 8.57 25.38 1.50
C LYS A 244 7.82 24.92 2.76
N GLN A 245 6.67 24.29 2.57
CA GLN A 245 5.88 23.74 3.69
C GLN A 245 6.61 22.59 4.39
N TYR A 246 7.35 21.78 3.65
CA TYR A 246 8.20 20.73 4.21
C TYR A 246 9.30 21.32 5.10
N VAL A 247 10.02 22.35 4.64
CA VAL A 247 11.03 23.04 5.47
C VAL A 247 10.41 23.61 6.74
N ALA A 248 9.24 24.24 6.64
CA ALA A 248 8.53 24.77 7.80
C ALA A 248 8.11 23.66 8.80
N HIS A 249 7.64 22.52 8.28
CA HIS A 249 7.32 21.35 9.09
C HIS A 249 8.54 20.77 9.81
N VAL A 250 9.64 20.56 9.09
CA VAL A 250 10.91 20.07 9.68
C VAL A 250 11.40 21.01 10.77
N ALA A 251 11.41 22.32 10.51
CA ALA A 251 11.80 23.33 11.49
C ALA A 251 10.90 23.31 12.73
N LYS A 252 9.58 23.13 12.54
CA LYS A 252 8.64 23.03 13.64
C LYS A 252 8.85 21.78 14.48
N MET A 253 9.06 20.61 13.87
CA MET A 253 9.35 19.35 14.57
C MET A 253 10.64 19.46 15.41
N LEU A 254 11.71 20.04 14.84
CA LEU A 254 12.97 20.26 15.55
C LEU A 254 12.82 21.29 16.69
N THR A 255 11.99 22.32 16.51
CA THR A 255 11.71 23.31 17.55
C THR A 255 10.94 22.68 18.72
N LEU A 256 9.93 21.85 18.44
CA LEU A 256 9.21 21.10 19.46
C LEU A 256 10.14 20.17 20.25
N ALA A 257 11.21 19.68 19.62
CA ALA A 257 12.25 18.87 20.26
C ALA A 257 13.38 19.70 20.93
N GLY A 258 13.18 21.01 21.13
CA GLY A 258 14.07 21.88 21.91
C GLY A 258 15.13 22.66 21.12
N SER A 259 15.13 22.63 19.79
CA SER A 259 16.00 23.51 18.99
C SER A 259 15.49 24.95 19.03
N THR A 260 16.41 25.95 18.99
CA THR A 260 15.97 27.34 18.78
C THR A 260 15.35 27.49 17.38
N PRO A 261 14.40 28.39 17.17
CA PRO A 261 13.77 28.59 15.86
C PRO A 261 14.76 28.86 14.74
N GLU A 262 15.80 29.66 14.98
CA GLU A 262 16.82 30.01 13.99
C GLU A 262 17.67 28.80 13.61
N LYS A 263 18.06 27.98 14.62
CA LYS A 263 18.79 26.73 14.37
C LYS A 263 17.92 25.73 13.62
N ALA A 264 16.68 25.55 14.04
CA ALA A 264 15.73 24.62 13.43
C ALA A 264 15.46 24.96 11.95
N GLN A 265 15.33 26.26 11.62
CA GLN A 265 15.16 26.73 10.24
C GLN A 265 16.39 26.40 9.38
N LYS A 266 17.60 26.71 9.89
CA LYS A 266 18.85 26.39 9.20
C LYS A 266 19.04 24.91 8.99
N ASP A 267 18.74 24.10 10.00
CA ASP A 267 18.81 22.63 9.94
C ASP A 267 17.81 22.08 8.91
N ALA A 268 16.58 22.57 8.90
CA ALA A 268 15.55 22.16 7.94
C ALA A 268 15.94 22.44 6.48
N GLU A 269 16.52 23.62 6.20
CA GLU A 269 17.06 23.95 4.89
C GLU A 269 18.25 23.04 4.53
N GLY A 270 19.09 22.67 5.51
CA GLY A 270 20.17 21.71 5.34
C GLY A 270 19.67 20.33 4.99
N ILE A 271 18.62 19.86 5.69
CA ILE A 271 17.95 18.58 5.45
C ILE A 271 17.36 18.54 4.05
N LEU A 272 16.60 19.56 3.63
CA LEU A 272 16.06 19.61 2.27
C LEU A 272 17.15 19.54 1.19
N ARG A 273 18.29 20.23 1.39
CA ARG A 273 19.41 20.15 0.43
C ARG A 273 20.03 18.74 0.39
N PHE A 274 20.23 18.11 1.53
CA PHE A 274 20.76 16.75 1.62
C PHE A 274 19.82 15.73 0.96
N GLU A 275 18.55 15.76 1.30
CA GLU A 275 17.55 14.86 0.70
C GLU A 275 17.34 15.11 -0.80
N THR A 276 17.47 16.38 -1.27
CA THR A 276 17.44 16.69 -2.70
C THR A 276 18.63 16.05 -3.44
N ALA A 277 19.79 15.98 -2.81
CA ALA A 277 20.96 15.30 -3.40
C ALA A 277 20.74 13.78 -3.45
N LEU A 278 20.14 13.17 -2.41
CA LEU A 278 19.74 11.76 -2.42
C LEU A 278 18.67 11.48 -3.49
N ALA A 279 17.68 12.35 -3.63
CA ALA A 279 16.62 12.25 -4.63
C ALA A 279 17.17 12.24 -6.07
N LYS A 280 18.20 13.05 -6.34
CA LYS A 280 18.88 13.06 -7.65
C LYS A 280 19.58 11.74 -7.99
N ALA A 281 20.07 11.04 -6.98
CA ALA A 281 20.74 9.76 -7.13
C ALA A 281 19.77 8.56 -7.13
N SER A 282 18.51 8.80 -6.79
CA SER A 282 17.50 7.76 -6.69
C SER A 282 16.90 7.40 -8.04
N LEU A 283 16.55 6.13 -8.23
CA LEU A 283 15.71 5.67 -9.33
C LEU A 283 14.28 6.22 -9.18
N GLY A 284 13.60 6.44 -10.29
CA GLY A 284 12.17 6.80 -10.29
C GLY A 284 11.28 5.58 -10.07
N VAL A 285 10.02 5.84 -9.72
CA VAL A 285 9.02 4.79 -9.39
C VAL A 285 8.81 3.77 -10.52
N VAL A 286 8.91 4.17 -11.79
CA VAL A 286 8.79 3.27 -12.95
C VAL A 286 9.97 2.29 -13.00
N ASP A 287 11.21 2.79 -12.81
CA ASP A 287 12.41 1.94 -12.86
C ASP A 287 12.52 1.01 -11.65
N LEU A 288 12.04 1.45 -10.49
CA LEU A 288 11.99 0.62 -9.28
C LEU A 288 11.05 -0.59 -9.38
N ARG A 289 10.07 -0.55 -10.30
CA ARG A 289 9.19 -1.69 -10.56
C ARG A 289 9.85 -2.77 -11.41
N ASP A 290 10.91 -2.46 -12.13
CA ASP A 290 11.54 -3.37 -13.07
C ASP A 290 12.57 -4.27 -12.36
N PRO A 291 12.31 -5.60 -12.21
CA PRO A 291 13.22 -6.52 -11.56
C PRO A 291 14.58 -6.66 -12.27
N GLU A 292 14.64 -6.38 -13.56
CA GLU A 292 15.90 -6.40 -14.29
C GLU A 292 16.79 -5.19 -13.98
N LYS A 293 16.17 -4.09 -13.54
CA LYS A 293 16.87 -2.85 -13.14
C LYS A 293 17.26 -2.81 -11.69
N THR A 294 16.71 -3.70 -10.88
CA THR A 294 16.91 -3.68 -9.42
C THR A 294 17.54 -4.96 -8.87
N TYR A 295 17.84 -5.94 -9.73
CA TYR A 295 18.53 -7.15 -9.30
C TYR A 295 20.01 -7.12 -9.71
N HIS A 296 20.89 -6.89 -8.73
CA HIS A 296 22.34 -6.84 -8.87
C HIS A 296 22.98 -7.60 -7.71
N LEU A 297 22.76 -8.92 -7.66
CA LEU A 297 23.36 -9.77 -6.64
C LEU A 297 24.88 -9.81 -6.82
N GLU A 298 25.61 -9.47 -5.77
CA GLU A 298 27.07 -9.48 -5.76
C GLU A 298 27.62 -9.97 -4.41
N PRO A 299 28.88 -10.48 -4.38
CA PRO A 299 29.55 -10.80 -3.12
C PRO A 299 29.63 -9.55 -2.22
N ILE A 300 29.42 -9.73 -0.91
CA ILE A 300 29.49 -8.62 0.06
C ILE A 300 30.83 -7.88 0.02
N ALA A 301 31.94 -8.58 -0.29
CA ALA A 301 33.26 -7.97 -0.46
C ALA A 301 33.32 -6.98 -1.63
N THR A 302 32.60 -7.27 -2.72
CA THR A 302 32.49 -6.37 -3.88
C THR A 302 31.66 -5.14 -3.50
N PHE A 303 30.51 -5.32 -2.88
CA PHE A 303 29.67 -4.20 -2.39
C PHE A 303 30.42 -3.29 -1.44
N THR A 304 31.06 -3.86 -0.40
CA THR A 304 31.78 -3.06 0.62
C THR A 304 33.00 -2.34 0.07
N SER A 305 33.61 -2.82 -1.01
CA SER A 305 34.71 -2.11 -1.70
C SER A 305 34.29 -0.77 -2.29
N LYS A 306 32.98 -0.59 -2.58
CA LYS A 306 32.39 0.68 -3.04
C LYS A 306 32.21 1.69 -1.90
N LEU A 307 32.35 1.27 -0.63
CA LEU A 307 32.09 2.04 0.58
C LEU A 307 33.38 2.24 1.42
N PRO A 308 34.38 2.97 0.94
CA PRO A 308 35.67 3.08 1.61
C PRO A 308 35.55 3.71 3.00
N GLY A 309 36.04 3.01 4.01
CA GLY A 309 36.03 3.44 5.40
C GLY A 309 34.75 3.12 6.18
N VAL A 310 33.79 2.40 5.56
CA VAL A 310 32.60 1.90 6.21
C VAL A 310 32.85 0.50 6.78
N ASN A 311 32.48 0.27 8.04
CA ASN A 311 32.51 -1.06 8.67
C ASN A 311 31.13 -1.71 8.57
N PHE A 312 30.86 -2.41 7.46
CA PHE A 312 29.58 -3.02 7.21
C PHE A 312 29.28 -4.18 8.18
N ALA A 313 30.30 -4.92 8.62
CA ALA A 313 30.13 -5.99 9.60
C ALA A 313 29.62 -5.46 10.96
N GLN A 314 30.02 -4.25 11.35
CA GLN A 314 29.46 -3.59 12.54
C GLN A 314 28.00 -3.18 12.33
N PHE A 315 27.63 -2.81 11.12
CA PHE A 315 26.22 -2.54 10.78
C PHE A 315 25.37 -3.81 10.87
N GLU A 316 25.81 -4.93 10.28
CA GLU A 316 25.14 -6.23 10.39
C GLU A 316 24.89 -6.63 11.84
N GLU A 317 25.92 -6.49 12.69
CA GLU A 317 25.80 -6.75 14.12
C GLU A 317 24.76 -5.83 14.80
N THR A 318 24.76 -4.54 14.42
CA THR A 318 23.86 -3.54 15.02
C THR A 318 22.39 -3.75 14.64
N VAL A 319 22.11 -4.21 13.42
CA VAL A 319 20.75 -4.52 12.97
C VAL A 319 20.33 -5.97 13.29
N HIS A 320 21.19 -6.73 13.97
CA HIS A 320 21.00 -8.15 14.28
C HIS A 320 20.88 -9.06 13.05
N ALA A 321 21.44 -8.65 11.92
CA ALA A 321 21.47 -9.49 10.71
C ALA A 321 22.44 -10.65 10.91
N PRO A 322 22.19 -11.83 10.31
CA PRO A 322 23.20 -12.87 10.19
C PRO A 322 24.35 -12.37 9.31
N LYS A 323 25.48 -13.06 9.35
CA LYS A 323 26.60 -12.72 8.47
C LYS A 323 26.19 -12.85 7.01
N VAL A 324 26.19 -11.73 6.29
CA VAL A 324 25.87 -11.64 4.87
C VAL A 324 27.07 -12.04 4.04
N THR A 325 26.89 -12.92 3.06
CA THR A 325 27.94 -13.32 2.10
C THR A 325 27.72 -12.75 0.71
N GLU A 326 26.46 -12.53 0.35
CA GLU A 326 25.99 -11.97 -0.92
C GLU A 326 24.88 -10.96 -0.63
N ILE A 327 24.81 -9.90 -1.41
CA ILE A 327 23.82 -8.83 -1.23
C ILE A 327 23.29 -8.40 -2.59
N ASN A 328 21.98 -8.20 -2.70
CA ASN A 328 21.40 -7.51 -3.83
C ASN A 328 21.52 -6.00 -3.62
N ASP A 329 22.38 -5.34 -4.42
CA ASP A 329 22.45 -3.88 -4.49
C ASP A 329 21.38 -3.38 -5.46
N ALA A 330 20.16 -3.11 -4.95
CA ALA A 330 19.02 -2.76 -5.79
C ALA A 330 19.19 -1.43 -6.54
N THR A 331 20.09 -0.55 -6.08
CA THR A 331 20.31 0.77 -6.67
C THR A 331 21.80 1.15 -6.68
N PRO A 332 22.63 0.50 -7.54
CA PRO A 332 24.09 0.59 -7.47
C PRO A 332 24.66 2.00 -7.56
N GLU A 333 24.02 2.91 -8.30
CA GLU A 333 24.45 4.29 -8.45
C GLU A 333 24.18 5.16 -7.22
N TYR A 334 23.26 4.71 -6.35
CA TYR A 334 22.85 5.45 -5.17
C TYR A 334 23.95 5.53 -4.10
N PHE A 335 24.62 4.41 -3.81
CA PHE A 335 25.58 4.35 -2.69
C PHE A 335 26.81 5.21 -2.90
N PRO A 336 27.47 5.25 -4.08
CA PRO A 336 28.56 6.19 -4.32
C PRO A 336 28.14 7.66 -4.18
N ALA A 337 26.88 7.99 -4.56
CA ALA A 337 26.34 9.34 -4.37
C ALA A 337 26.08 9.63 -2.88
N LEU A 338 25.42 8.72 -2.16
CA LEU A 338 25.21 8.82 -0.72
C LEU A 338 26.53 9.07 0.03
N MET A 339 27.58 8.32 -0.29
CA MET A 339 28.88 8.46 0.36
C MET A 339 29.51 9.83 0.10
N ARG A 340 29.34 10.40 -1.12
CA ARG A 340 29.78 11.78 -1.40
C ARG A 340 29.00 12.80 -0.58
N GLU A 341 27.68 12.68 -0.57
CA GLU A 341 26.81 13.63 0.14
C GLU A 341 27.04 13.57 1.67
N VAL A 342 27.19 12.38 2.24
CA VAL A 342 27.56 12.24 3.65
C VAL A 342 28.91 12.85 3.94
N ARG A 343 29.93 12.68 3.06
CA ARG A 343 31.24 13.30 3.22
C ARG A 343 31.17 14.83 3.18
N ASP A 344 30.38 15.40 2.27
CA ASP A 344 30.37 16.82 1.97
C ASP A 344 29.39 17.61 2.86
N THR A 345 28.42 16.97 3.47
CA THR A 345 27.46 17.57 4.43
C THR A 345 28.07 17.68 5.83
N ASP A 346 27.85 18.79 6.52
CA ASP A 346 28.33 18.98 7.89
C ASP A 346 27.59 18.07 8.90
N MET A 347 28.30 17.72 10.01
CA MET A 347 27.74 16.81 11.02
C MET A 347 26.52 17.38 11.74
N GLY A 348 26.39 18.69 11.83
CA GLY A 348 25.22 19.34 12.42
C GLY A 348 23.95 19.03 11.62
N THR A 349 24.05 19.17 10.30
CA THR A 349 22.95 18.82 9.36
C THR A 349 22.63 17.31 9.40
N LEU A 350 23.65 16.43 9.41
CA LEU A 350 23.41 14.97 9.48
C LEU A 350 22.75 14.54 10.80
N LYS A 351 23.15 15.13 11.93
CA LYS A 351 22.48 14.92 13.22
C LYS A 351 21.05 15.42 13.21
N ALA A 352 20.80 16.61 12.65
CA ALA A 352 19.45 17.17 12.54
C ALA A 352 18.55 16.31 11.65
N TYR A 353 19.08 15.77 10.55
CA TYR A 353 18.40 14.83 9.66
C TYR A 353 17.98 13.55 10.42
N LEU A 354 18.88 12.90 11.15
CA LEU A 354 18.57 11.72 11.96
C LEU A 354 17.52 12.04 13.04
N ARG A 355 17.66 13.18 13.73
CA ARG A 355 16.67 13.64 14.73
C ARG A 355 15.30 13.84 14.11
N TYR A 356 15.22 14.48 12.94
CA TYR A 356 13.96 14.70 12.25
C TYR A 356 13.28 13.38 11.85
N HIS A 357 14.02 12.44 11.25
CA HIS A 357 13.47 11.13 10.88
C HIS A 357 13.00 10.34 12.11
N LEU A 358 13.74 10.37 13.22
CA LEU A 358 13.29 9.77 14.48
C LEU A 358 12.01 10.41 15.01
N LEU A 359 11.94 11.75 15.05
CA LEU A 359 10.75 12.48 15.52
C LEU A 359 9.53 12.20 14.65
N THR A 360 9.68 12.17 13.34
CA THR A 360 8.59 11.88 12.40
C THR A 360 8.10 10.45 12.55
N THR A 361 9.00 9.48 12.72
CA THR A 361 8.66 8.08 13.00
C THR A 361 7.84 7.94 14.28
N ALA A 362 8.27 8.58 15.34
CA ALA A 362 7.65 8.48 16.66
C ALA A 362 6.41 9.36 16.84
N ALA A 363 6.15 10.31 15.94
CA ALA A 363 5.21 11.43 16.13
C ALA A 363 3.85 11.01 16.66
N SER A 364 3.26 9.91 16.15
CA SER A 364 1.92 9.44 16.55
C SER A 364 1.81 8.92 17.99
N ARG A 365 2.95 8.68 18.64
CA ARG A 365 3.08 8.20 20.01
C ARG A 365 3.84 9.19 20.91
N LEU A 366 4.16 10.37 20.39
CA LEU A 366 4.68 11.51 21.13
C LEU A 366 3.53 12.43 21.58
N PRO A 367 3.78 13.45 22.42
CA PRO A 367 2.79 14.45 22.83
C PRO A 367 2.05 15.04 21.65
N LYS A 368 0.81 15.47 21.93
CA LYS A 368 -0.15 15.99 20.92
C LYS A 368 0.46 17.00 19.95
N ALA A 369 1.40 17.85 20.40
CA ALA A 369 2.03 18.85 19.56
C ALA A 369 2.80 18.22 18.38
N PHE A 370 3.51 17.09 18.58
CA PHE A 370 4.22 16.36 17.52
C PHE A 370 3.24 15.60 16.61
N ASP A 371 2.28 14.90 17.21
CA ASP A 371 1.24 14.15 16.49
C ASP A 371 0.45 15.08 15.57
N GLN A 372 0.05 16.25 16.07
CA GLN A 372 -0.69 17.24 15.31
C GLN A 372 0.16 17.86 14.18
N GLU A 373 1.41 18.25 14.45
CA GLU A 373 2.28 18.82 13.42
C GLU A 373 2.57 17.83 12.30
N ASN A 374 2.80 16.57 12.64
CA ASN A 374 3.02 15.51 11.66
C ASN A 374 1.76 15.27 10.81
N PHE A 375 0.57 15.26 11.43
CA PHE A 375 -0.70 15.19 10.73
C PHE A 375 -0.92 16.40 9.82
N ASP A 376 -0.66 17.62 10.32
CA ASP A 376 -0.88 18.86 9.57
C ASP A 376 -0.07 18.92 8.28
N PHE A 377 1.13 18.35 8.27
CA PHE A 377 1.92 18.29 7.05
C PHE A 377 1.57 17.07 6.18
N TYR A 378 1.76 15.86 6.68
CA TYR A 378 1.65 14.65 5.84
C TYR A 378 0.20 14.28 5.46
N SER A 379 -0.76 14.52 6.36
CA SER A 379 -2.15 14.16 6.07
C SER A 379 -2.93 15.37 5.54
N ARG A 380 -2.87 16.52 6.21
CA ARG A 380 -3.68 17.68 5.82
C ARG A 380 -3.14 18.39 4.59
N LYS A 381 -1.83 18.67 4.50
CA LYS A 381 -1.27 19.45 3.38
C LYS A 381 -0.90 18.61 2.17
N LEU A 382 -0.23 17.48 2.36
CA LEU A 382 0.15 16.63 1.21
C LEU A 382 -1.01 15.86 0.63
N ASN A 383 -1.84 15.32 1.49
CA ASN A 383 -2.96 14.49 1.09
C ASN A 383 -4.30 15.16 1.37
N GLY A 384 -4.32 16.33 2.06
CA GLY A 384 -5.42 17.20 2.29
C GLY A 384 -6.51 16.72 3.26
N GLN A 385 -6.33 15.72 4.08
CA GLN A 385 -7.27 15.24 5.08
C GLN A 385 -7.63 16.36 6.10
N PRO A 386 -8.91 16.80 6.24
CA PRO A 386 -9.25 17.92 7.11
C PRO A 386 -9.05 17.65 8.59
N GLU A 387 -9.41 16.45 9.06
CA GLU A 387 -9.40 16.07 10.46
C GLU A 387 -8.59 14.79 10.68
N GLN A 388 -7.91 14.70 11.81
CA GLN A 388 -7.19 13.50 12.18
C GLN A 388 -8.19 12.39 12.54
N ALA A 389 -7.93 11.17 12.07
CA ALA A 389 -8.75 10.02 12.42
C ALA A 389 -8.79 9.80 13.95
N ALA A 390 -9.95 9.40 14.43
CA ALA A 390 -10.19 9.16 15.86
C ALA A 390 -9.09 8.25 16.46
N ARG A 391 -8.69 8.52 17.70
CA ARG A 391 -7.59 7.81 18.37
C ARG A 391 -7.76 6.29 18.31
N TRP A 392 -8.97 5.79 18.57
CA TRP A 392 -9.25 4.37 18.55
C TRP A 392 -8.99 3.72 17.16
N LYS A 393 -9.30 4.41 16.05
CA LYS A 393 -8.97 3.91 14.69
C LYS A 393 -7.46 3.78 14.52
N ARG A 394 -6.72 4.83 14.90
CA ARG A 394 -5.25 4.85 14.80
C ARG A 394 -4.59 3.79 15.70
N CYS A 395 -5.15 3.55 16.89
CA CYS A 395 -4.65 2.52 17.80
C CYS A 395 -4.99 1.11 17.33
N SER A 396 -6.19 0.88 16.77
CA SER A 396 -6.57 -0.41 16.17
C SER A 396 -5.64 -0.77 15.01
N ASN A 397 -5.37 0.20 14.12
CA ASN A 397 -4.43 0.03 13.02
C ASN A 397 -3.00 -0.21 13.51
N GLY A 398 -2.58 0.47 14.59
CA GLY A 398 -1.27 0.25 15.20
C GLY A 398 -1.11 -1.17 15.76
N VAL A 399 -2.14 -1.73 16.40
CA VAL A 399 -2.11 -3.14 16.83
C VAL A 399 -2.06 -4.10 15.65
N ASN A 400 -2.87 -3.84 14.60
CA ASN A 400 -2.86 -4.67 13.40
C ASN A 400 -1.49 -4.63 12.67
N ALA A 401 -0.83 -3.49 12.65
CA ALA A 401 0.52 -3.37 12.09
C ALA A 401 1.59 -4.11 12.93
N ALA A 402 1.50 -4.02 14.26
CA ALA A 402 2.47 -4.60 15.18
C ALA A 402 2.29 -6.11 15.41
N MET A 403 1.04 -6.57 15.49
CA MET A 403 0.67 -7.94 15.86
C MET A 403 -0.54 -8.43 15.04
N GLY A 404 -0.51 -8.19 13.73
CA GLY A 404 -1.66 -8.41 12.87
C GLY A 404 -2.13 -9.86 12.77
N GLU A 405 -1.26 -10.84 12.91
CA GLU A 405 -1.69 -12.24 12.94
C GLU A 405 -2.27 -12.64 14.30
N ALA A 406 -1.76 -12.12 15.42
CA ALA A 406 -2.37 -12.34 16.72
C ALA A 406 -3.80 -11.75 16.79
N LEU A 407 -3.96 -10.52 16.28
CA LEU A 407 -5.27 -9.87 16.16
C LEU A 407 -6.15 -10.59 15.13
N GLY A 408 -5.56 -10.97 13.99
CA GLY A 408 -6.20 -11.68 12.89
C GLY A 408 -6.77 -13.04 13.29
N LYS A 409 -6.09 -13.77 14.16
CA LYS A 409 -6.59 -15.04 14.71
C LYS A 409 -7.93 -14.88 15.43
N VAL A 410 -8.06 -13.83 16.24
CA VAL A 410 -9.32 -13.51 16.92
C VAL A 410 -10.38 -13.01 15.94
N TYR A 411 -9.97 -12.18 14.97
CA TYR A 411 -10.85 -11.65 13.90
C TYR A 411 -11.45 -12.78 13.06
N VAL A 412 -10.63 -13.69 12.57
CA VAL A 412 -11.06 -14.81 11.72
C VAL A 412 -12.06 -15.72 12.46
N ALA A 413 -11.80 -16.02 13.73
CA ALA A 413 -12.70 -16.84 14.54
C ALA A 413 -14.10 -16.23 14.71
N GLN A 414 -14.23 -14.91 14.62
CA GLN A 414 -15.50 -14.20 14.79
C GLN A 414 -16.19 -13.84 13.48
N TYR A 415 -15.42 -13.48 12.44
CA TYR A 415 -15.94 -12.84 11.23
C TYR A 415 -15.69 -13.62 9.93
N PHE A 416 -14.89 -14.68 9.96
CA PHE A 416 -14.58 -15.50 8.77
C PHE A 416 -14.75 -17.00 9.08
N ALA A 417 -15.96 -17.36 9.55
CA ALA A 417 -16.29 -18.75 9.90
C ALA A 417 -17.15 -19.41 8.79
N GLY A 418 -17.25 -20.75 8.87
CA GLY A 418 -18.11 -21.52 8.00
C GLY A 418 -17.46 -21.95 6.68
N ASP A 419 -18.21 -21.86 5.56
CA ASP A 419 -17.83 -22.35 4.24
C ASP A 419 -17.20 -21.30 3.30
N SER A 420 -16.94 -20.09 3.80
CA SER A 420 -16.43 -18.97 3.00
C SER A 420 -15.13 -19.31 2.25
N LYS A 421 -14.17 -19.97 2.93
CA LYS A 421 -12.91 -20.40 2.30
C LYS A 421 -13.15 -21.37 1.14
N THR A 422 -14.05 -22.34 1.30
CA THR A 422 -14.38 -23.34 0.26
C THR A 422 -15.04 -22.67 -0.93
N LYS A 423 -16.01 -21.78 -0.70
CA LYS A 423 -16.69 -21.04 -1.77
C LYS A 423 -15.73 -20.16 -2.56
N MET A 424 -14.79 -19.50 -1.90
CA MET A 424 -13.77 -18.70 -2.58
C MET A 424 -12.85 -19.57 -3.43
N LEU A 425 -12.42 -20.73 -2.92
CA LEU A 425 -11.62 -21.67 -3.71
C LEU A 425 -12.37 -22.19 -4.95
N GLU A 426 -13.67 -22.46 -4.84
CA GLU A 426 -14.48 -22.82 -6.02
C GLU A 426 -14.45 -21.72 -7.10
N MET A 427 -14.61 -20.44 -6.69
CA MET A 427 -14.57 -19.30 -7.62
C MET A 427 -13.17 -19.09 -8.21
N VAL A 428 -12.11 -19.25 -7.41
CA VAL A 428 -10.71 -19.21 -7.90
C VAL A 428 -10.51 -20.24 -8.99
N HIS A 429 -10.94 -21.49 -8.79
CA HIS A 429 -10.79 -22.56 -9.79
C HIS A 429 -11.63 -22.31 -11.04
N ASP A 430 -12.82 -21.73 -10.93
CA ASP A 430 -13.59 -21.33 -12.10
C ASP A 430 -12.84 -20.28 -12.95
N ILE A 431 -12.14 -19.32 -12.30
CA ILE A 431 -11.38 -18.26 -12.97
C ILE A 431 -10.05 -18.78 -13.53
N GLU A 432 -9.37 -19.69 -12.81
CA GLU A 432 -8.19 -20.41 -13.34
C GLU A 432 -8.53 -21.20 -14.60
N HIS A 433 -9.69 -21.87 -14.62
CA HIS A 433 -10.18 -22.58 -15.79
C HIS A 433 -10.49 -21.64 -16.96
N ALA A 434 -11.10 -20.48 -16.68
CA ALA A 434 -11.33 -19.44 -17.68
C ALA A 434 -10.00 -18.94 -18.28
N MET A 435 -8.95 -18.73 -17.44
CA MET A 435 -7.64 -18.32 -17.90
C MET A 435 -6.93 -19.38 -18.74
N ASP A 436 -7.07 -20.67 -18.39
CA ASP A 436 -6.54 -21.78 -19.21
C ASP A 436 -7.15 -21.79 -20.61
N ALA A 437 -8.48 -21.59 -20.70
CA ALA A 437 -9.20 -21.50 -21.96
C ALA A 437 -8.85 -20.24 -22.75
N ASP A 438 -8.67 -19.10 -22.09
CA ASP A 438 -8.26 -17.86 -22.73
C ASP A 438 -6.87 -17.97 -23.35
N ILE A 439 -5.87 -18.50 -22.62
CA ILE A 439 -4.53 -18.77 -23.15
C ILE A 439 -4.60 -19.59 -24.45
N ASP A 440 -5.48 -20.59 -24.53
CA ASP A 440 -5.66 -21.38 -25.77
C ASP A 440 -6.19 -20.52 -26.92
N SER A 441 -7.03 -19.53 -26.62
CA SER A 441 -7.69 -18.69 -27.62
C SER A 441 -6.76 -17.63 -28.23
N LEU A 442 -5.67 -17.23 -27.51
CA LEU A 442 -4.79 -16.14 -27.93
C LEU A 442 -4.11 -16.42 -29.27
N ASP A 443 -4.42 -15.62 -30.28
CA ASP A 443 -3.87 -15.76 -31.63
C ASP A 443 -2.43 -15.23 -31.77
N TRP A 444 -2.02 -14.36 -30.84
CA TRP A 444 -0.70 -13.74 -30.83
C TRP A 444 0.38 -14.54 -30.10
N MET A 445 -0.02 -15.42 -29.18
CA MET A 445 0.90 -16.24 -28.37
C MET A 445 1.20 -17.55 -29.10
N SER A 446 2.48 -17.88 -29.27
CA SER A 446 2.92 -19.13 -29.91
C SER A 446 2.66 -20.36 -29.04
N ALA A 447 2.53 -21.52 -29.66
CA ALA A 447 2.28 -22.78 -28.96
C ALA A 447 3.30 -23.10 -27.86
N PRO A 448 4.65 -22.88 -28.02
CA PRO A 448 5.59 -23.08 -26.93
C PRO A 448 5.33 -22.17 -25.73
N THR A 449 5.01 -20.90 -25.96
CA THR A 449 4.71 -19.95 -24.87
C THR A 449 3.40 -20.29 -24.18
N LYS A 450 2.35 -20.73 -24.91
CA LYS A 450 1.09 -21.22 -24.31
C LYS A 450 1.34 -22.39 -23.35
N VAL A 451 2.17 -23.35 -23.73
CA VAL A 451 2.52 -24.48 -22.84
C VAL A 451 3.15 -23.99 -21.55
N ARG A 452 4.11 -23.05 -21.63
CA ARG A 452 4.78 -22.47 -20.45
C ARG A 452 3.84 -21.61 -19.61
N ALA A 453 2.94 -20.86 -20.24
CA ALA A 453 1.93 -20.07 -19.55
C ALA A 453 0.99 -20.98 -18.73
N LYS A 454 0.53 -22.09 -19.30
CA LYS A 454 -0.28 -23.09 -18.59
C LYS A 454 0.47 -23.82 -17.50
N GLU A 455 1.77 -24.15 -17.72
CA GLU A 455 2.63 -24.68 -16.66
C GLU A 455 2.70 -23.71 -15.47
N LYS A 456 2.87 -22.41 -15.74
CA LYS A 456 2.90 -21.39 -14.69
C LYS A 456 1.55 -21.26 -13.97
N LEU A 457 0.44 -21.21 -14.71
CA LEU A 457 -0.90 -21.17 -14.15
C LEU A 457 -1.18 -22.35 -13.22
N ASN A 458 -0.84 -23.57 -13.65
CA ASN A 458 -1.02 -24.79 -12.85
C ASN A 458 -0.13 -24.86 -11.59
N LEU A 459 0.85 -23.98 -11.47
CA LEU A 459 1.74 -23.87 -10.30
C LEU A 459 1.36 -22.72 -9.37
N VAL A 460 0.32 -21.94 -9.69
CA VAL A 460 -0.19 -20.88 -8.80
C VAL A 460 -0.69 -21.51 -7.50
N ALA A 461 -0.23 -20.97 -6.38
CA ALA A 461 -0.75 -21.36 -5.08
C ALA A 461 -1.84 -20.39 -4.60
N ASN A 462 -2.94 -20.94 -4.10
CA ASN A 462 -4.13 -20.16 -3.68
C ASN A 462 -4.18 -20.01 -2.17
N LYS A 463 -3.90 -18.83 -1.65
CA LYS A 463 -3.93 -18.50 -0.22
C LYS A 463 -5.20 -17.73 0.11
N ILE A 464 -6.13 -18.35 0.83
CA ILE A 464 -7.47 -17.83 1.11
C ILE A 464 -7.71 -17.66 2.61
N GLY A 465 -8.01 -16.43 3.03
CA GLY A 465 -8.49 -16.07 4.36
C GLY A 465 -7.38 -15.75 5.37
N TYR A 466 -6.54 -16.73 5.67
CA TYR A 466 -5.54 -16.62 6.74
C TYR A 466 -4.46 -17.70 6.63
N PRO A 467 -3.27 -17.48 7.26
CA PRO A 467 -2.17 -18.44 7.25
C PRO A 467 -2.51 -19.73 8.01
N GLU A 468 -2.02 -20.88 7.53
CA GLU A 468 -2.18 -22.15 8.25
C GLU A 468 -1.36 -22.19 9.55
N LYS A 469 -0.18 -21.56 9.53
CA LYS A 469 0.70 -21.42 10.68
C LYS A 469 0.76 -19.96 11.11
N TRP A 470 0.24 -19.68 12.30
CA TRP A 470 0.26 -18.35 12.89
C TRP A 470 1.66 -17.95 13.36
N ARG A 471 1.96 -16.65 13.22
CA ARG A 471 3.21 -16.06 13.72
C ARG A 471 3.29 -16.15 15.24
N ASP A 472 4.47 -16.51 15.74
CA ASP A 472 4.76 -16.56 17.17
C ASP A 472 5.23 -15.19 17.67
N TYR A 473 4.45 -14.58 18.56
CA TYR A 473 4.79 -13.31 19.23
C TYR A 473 5.31 -13.51 20.65
N SER A 474 5.68 -14.73 21.07
CA SER A 474 6.08 -15.00 22.45
C SER A 474 7.24 -14.13 22.94
N SER A 475 8.22 -13.85 22.09
CA SER A 475 9.38 -13.01 22.38
C SER A 475 9.12 -11.50 22.35
N LEU A 476 7.98 -11.04 21.79
CA LEU A 476 7.62 -9.62 21.79
C LEU A 476 7.14 -9.19 23.19
N GLU A 477 7.90 -8.30 23.84
CA GLU A 477 7.48 -7.69 25.09
C GLU A 477 6.52 -6.52 24.86
N VAL A 478 5.34 -6.55 25.49
CA VAL A 478 4.36 -5.46 25.48
C VAL A 478 4.13 -4.98 26.90
N LYS A 479 4.21 -3.67 27.13
CA LYS A 479 4.00 -3.00 28.43
C LYS A 479 2.74 -2.12 28.36
N PRO A 480 1.78 -2.29 29.27
CA PRO A 480 0.47 -1.62 29.18
C PRO A 480 0.52 -0.08 29.36
N GLU A 481 1.67 0.48 29.74
CA GLU A 481 1.84 1.93 29.97
C GLU A 481 2.87 2.57 29.04
N ASP A 482 3.30 1.86 27.98
CA ASP A 482 4.47 2.30 27.17
C ASP A 482 4.14 2.31 25.67
N ALA A 483 3.30 3.23 25.25
CA ALA A 483 2.80 3.32 23.87
C ALA A 483 3.93 3.34 22.84
N LEU A 484 4.88 4.27 22.95
CA LEU A 484 5.98 4.39 22.00
C LEU A 484 6.98 3.25 22.13
N GLY A 485 7.34 2.85 23.36
CA GLY A 485 8.22 1.71 23.56
C GLY A 485 7.64 0.40 23.03
N ASN A 486 6.32 0.20 23.07
CA ASN A 486 5.67 -0.96 22.44
C ASN A 486 5.81 -0.92 20.92
N GLU A 487 5.65 0.24 20.30
CA GLU A 487 5.84 0.42 18.85
C GLU A 487 7.30 0.13 18.45
N LEU A 488 8.28 0.70 19.15
CA LEU A 488 9.69 0.47 18.87
C LEU A 488 10.10 -0.99 19.06
N ARG A 489 9.60 -1.66 20.11
CA ARG A 489 9.84 -3.10 20.32
C ARG A 489 9.18 -3.97 19.26
N ALA A 490 7.97 -3.62 18.81
CA ALA A 490 7.31 -4.33 17.72
C ALA A 490 8.08 -4.17 16.40
N ASN A 491 8.60 -2.98 16.13
CA ASN A 491 9.43 -2.71 14.96
C ASN A 491 10.74 -3.52 15.02
N ALA A 492 11.41 -3.52 16.17
CA ALA A 492 12.63 -4.30 16.37
C ALA A 492 12.37 -5.82 16.27
N PHE A 493 11.26 -6.30 16.83
CA PHE A 493 10.83 -7.70 16.71
C PHE A 493 10.65 -8.11 15.25
N GLU A 494 9.95 -7.27 14.46
CA GLU A 494 9.72 -7.57 13.04
C GLU A 494 11.01 -7.46 12.22
N SER A 495 11.85 -6.47 12.48
CA SER A 495 13.18 -6.34 11.86
C SER A 495 14.05 -7.56 12.14
N ASP A 496 14.16 -7.99 13.40
CA ASP A 496 14.94 -9.17 13.78
C ASP A 496 14.39 -10.44 13.12
N ARG A 497 13.08 -10.60 13.02
CA ARG A 497 12.40 -11.74 12.38
C ARG A 497 12.70 -11.79 10.88
N GLU A 498 12.56 -10.66 10.19
CA GLU A 498 12.79 -10.56 8.75
C GLU A 498 14.27 -10.81 8.43
N LEU A 499 15.18 -10.10 9.08
CA LEU A 499 16.62 -10.26 8.84
C LEU A 499 17.12 -11.68 9.16
N ALA A 500 16.52 -12.33 10.16
CA ALA A 500 16.86 -13.72 10.50
C ALA A 500 16.55 -14.73 9.39
N LYS A 501 15.83 -14.37 8.35
CA LYS A 501 15.56 -15.22 7.17
C LYS A 501 16.75 -15.26 6.19
N ILE A 502 17.60 -14.24 6.16
CA ILE A 502 18.75 -14.17 5.26
C ILE A 502 19.57 -15.46 5.35
N GLY A 503 19.84 -16.07 4.20
CA GLY A 503 20.55 -17.34 4.09
C GLY A 503 19.72 -18.59 4.41
N LYS A 504 18.41 -18.45 4.68
CA LYS A 504 17.49 -19.57 4.90
C LYS A 504 16.65 -19.88 3.68
N PRO A 505 16.06 -21.07 3.61
CA PRO A 505 15.03 -21.38 2.62
C PRO A 505 13.80 -20.49 2.79
N VAL A 506 13.13 -20.21 1.67
CA VAL A 506 11.87 -19.45 1.64
C VAL A 506 10.75 -20.25 2.30
N ASP A 507 10.01 -19.65 3.21
CA ASP A 507 8.75 -20.19 3.73
C ASP A 507 7.59 -19.76 2.80
N ARG A 508 7.17 -20.71 1.93
CA ARG A 508 6.08 -20.44 0.98
C ARG A 508 4.70 -20.32 1.66
N GLY A 509 4.58 -20.64 2.94
CA GLY A 509 3.36 -20.47 3.74
C GLY A 509 3.18 -19.06 4.31
N GLU A 510 4.20 -18.20 4.22
CA GLU A 510 4.16 -16.86 4.78
C GLU A 510 3.24 -15.92 3.98
N TRP A 511 2.56 -15.03 4.70
CA TRP A 511 1.66 -14.02 4.14
C TRP A 511 2.28 -12.62 4.22
N GLY A 512 2.09 -11.83 3.17
CA GLY A 512 2.48 -10.41 3.14
C GLY A 512 1.47 -9.47 3.78
N MET A 513 0.23 -9.92 3.98
CA MET A 513 -0.86 -9.15 4.58
C MET A 513 -1.47 -9.87 5.79
N THR A 514 -2.02 -9.10 6.72
CA THR A 514 -2.72 -9.64 7.90
C THR A 514 -4.15 -10.02 7.54
N PRO A 515 -4.78 -10.98 8.24
CA PRO A 515 -6.12 -11.44 7.91
C PRO A 515 -7.22 -10.37 7.90
N PRO A 516 -7.21 -9.29 8.71
CA PRO A 516 -8.23 -8.24 8.63
C PRO A 516 -8.05 -7.26 7.46
N THR A 517 -6.99 -7.38 6.68
CA THR A 517 -6.68 -6.46 5.57
C THR A 517 -7.75 -6.53 4.49
N VAL A 518 -8.22 -5.36 4.04
CA VAL A 518 -9.14 -5.21 2.91
C VAL A 518 -8.30 -5.00 1.64
N ASN A 519 -7.73 -6.07 1.15
CA ASN A 519 -6.91 -6.10 -0.05
C ASN A 519 -6.60 -7.54 -0.48
N ALA A 520 -5.99 -7.69 -1.67
CA ALA A 520 -5.45 -8.93 -2.21
C ALA A 520 -4.08 -8.67 -2.84
N TYR A 521 -3.33 -9.71 -3.21
CA TYR A 521 -2.07 -9.55 -3.94
C TYR A 521 -1.62 -10.84 -4.62
N TYR A 522 -0.93 -10.68 -5.75
CA TYR A 522 -0.10 -11.71 -6.38
C TYR A 522 1.37 -11.52 -6.00
N ASN A 523 2.07 -12.61 -5.67
CA ASN A 523 3.51 -12.60 -5.42
C ASN A 523 4.25 -13.37 -6.53
N PRO A 524 4.98 -12.70 -7.46
CA PRO A 524 5.62 -13.36 -8.58
C PRO A 524 6.77 -14.33 -8.19
N SER A 525 7.50 -14.05 -7.11
CA SER A 525 8.57 -14.93 -6.63
C SER A 525 8.06 -16.16 -5.88
N MET A 526 6.83 -16.11 -5.38
CA MET A 526 6.12 -17.26 -4.82
C MET A 526 5.15 -17.91 -5.82
N ASN A 527 4.78 -17.21 -6.88
CA ASN A 527 3.73 -17.59 -7.82
C ASN A 527 2.45 -17.96 -7.07
N ASP A 528 1.96 -17.05 -6.23
CA ASP A 528 0.74 -17.25 -5.46
C ASP A 528 -0.18 -16.03 -5.48
N ILE A 529 -1.49 -16.28 -5.33
CA ILE A 529 -2.53 -15.27 -5.10
C ILE A 529 -3.00 -15.35 -3.65
N ASN A 530 -3.22 -14.19 -3.04
CA ASN A 530 -3.45 -14.08 -1.61
C ASN A 530 -4.66 -13.19 -1.32
N PHE A 531 -5.69 -13.73 -0.66
CA PHE A 531 -6.93 -13.05 -0.31
C PHE A 531 -7.16 -13.11 1.20
N PRO A 532 -6.76 -12.07 1.97
CA PRO A 532 -7.08 -11.98 3.39
C PRO A 532 -8.58 -12.05 3.66
N ALA A 533 -8.95 -12.58 4.84
CA ALA A 533 -10.35 -12.69 5.25
C ALA A 533 -11.09 -11.34 5.24
N GLY A 534 -10.34 -10.24 5.39
CA GLY A 534 -10.86 -8.88 5.45
C GLY A 534 -11.53 -8.39 4.17
N ILE A 535 -11.05 -8.83 2.98
CA ILE A 535 -11.68 -8.46 1.70
C ILE A 535 -12.82 -9.41 1.33
N LEU A 536 -12.82 -10.62 1.88
CA LEU A 536 -13.82 -11.67 1.59
C LEU A 536 -15.10 -11.46 2.42
N GLN A 537 -15.61 -10.23 2.45
CA GLN A 537 -16.76 -9.76 3.22
C GLN A 537 -17.69 -8.94 2.30
N PRO A 538 -18.97 -8.72 2.67
CA PRO A 538 -19.78 -7.74 1.98
C PRO A 538 -19.09 -6.34 2.06
N ALA A 539 -18.93 -5.62 0.97
CA ALA A 539 -19.60 -5.69 -0.33
C ALA A 539 -18.90 -6.55 -1.42
N PHE A 540 -17.63 -6.96 -1.24
CA PHE A 540 -16.91 -7.70 -2.30
C PHE A 540 -17.44 -9.13 -2.48
N TYR A 541 -17.82 -9.80 -1.40
CA TYR A 541 -18.43 -11.10 -1.43
C TYR A 541 -19.61 -11.18 -0.47
N ASP A 542 -20.80 -11.40 -0.99
CA ASP A 542 -22.01 -11.61 -0.20
C ASP A 542 -22.74 -12.86 -0.66
N LYS A 543 -22.93 -13.83 0.25
CA LYS A 543 -23.66 -15.08 -0.03
C LYS A 543 -25.15 -14.85 -0.38
N SER A 544 -25.70 -13.69 -0.04
CA SER A 544 -27.08 -13.31 -0.35
C SER A 544 -27.23 -12.70 -1.74
N GLU A 545 -26.14 -12.28 -2.36
CA GLU A 545 -26.14 -11.78 -3.74
C GLU A 545 -26.03 -12.93 -4.76
N ASP A 546 -26.44 -12.63 -5.99
CA ASP A 546 -26.28 -13.58 -7.09
C ASP A 546 -24.84 -13.64 -7.62
N ASP A 547 -24.53 -14.71 -8.34
CA ASP A 547 -23.19 -14.92 -8.87
C ASP A 547 -22.75 -13.82 -9.85
N ALA A 548 -23.66 -13.19 -10.60
CA ALA A 548 -23.30 -12.08 -11.48
C ALA A 548 -22.66 -10.94 -10.70
N VAL A 549 -23.20 -10.61 -9.52
CA VAL A 549 -22.65 -9.58 -8.62
C VAL A 549 -21.35 -10.04 -8.00
N ASN A 550 -21.31 -11.25 -7.42
CA ASN A 550 -20.08 -11.75 -6.76
C ASN A 550 -18.91 -11.94 -7.74
N TYR A 551 -19.17 -12.42 -8.98
CA TYR A 551 -18.12 -12.49 -10.02
C TYR A 551 -17.71 -11.11 -10.53
N GLY A 552 -18.64 -10.14 -10.59
CA GLY A 552 -18.33 -8.74 -10.94
C GLY A 552 -17.46 -8.04 -9.88
N HIS A 553 -17.61 -8.41 -8.61
CA HIS A 553 -16.81 -7.90 -7.50
C HIS A 553 -15.56 -8.75 -7.26
N ILE A 554 -15.63 -9.68 -6.30
CA ILE A 554 -14.46 -10.47 -5.88
C ILE A 554 -13.93 -11.36 -6.99
N GLY A 555 -14.78 -11.83 -7.91
CA GLY A 555 -14.35 -12.60 -9.07
C GLY A 555 -13.42 -11.79 -9.97
N ALA A 556 -13.76 -10.53 -10.24
CA ALA A 556 -12.88 -9.64 -11.01
C ALA A 556 -11.56 -9.36 -10.28
N VAL A 557 -11.55 -9.26 -8.93
CA VAL A 557 -10.33 -9.14 -8.13
C VAL A 557 -9.49 -10.42 -8.21
N ILE A 558 -10.10 -11.61 -8.16
CA ILE A 558 -9.40 -12.89 -8.34
C ILE A 558 -8.73 -12.97 -9.71
N GLY A 559 -9.48 -12.61 -10.76
CA GLY A 559 -8.94 -12.56 -12.14
C GLY A 559 -7.80 -11.54 -12.28
N HIS A 560 -7.90 -10.39 -11.61
CA HIS A 560 -6.87 -9.36 -11.54
C HIS A 560 -5.58 -9.92 -10.93
N GLU A 561 -5.63 -10.56 -9.77
CA GLU A 561 -4.45 -11.15 -9.13
C GLU A 561 -3.81 -12.27 -9.99
N LEU A 562 -4.62 -13.12 -10.62
CA LEU A 562 -4.10 -14.12 -11.55
C LEU A 562 -3.42 -13.49 -12.76
N THR A 563 -3.99 -12.40 -13.30
CA THR A 563 -3.44 -11.69 -14.47
C THR A 563 -2.10 -11.04 -14.15
N HIS A 564 -1.86 -10.63 -12.89
CA HIS A 564 -0.53 -10.17 -12.46
C HIS A 564 0.59 -11.20 -12.67
N GLY A 565 0.28 -12.49 -12.67
CA GLY A 565 1.24 -13.52 -13.07
C GLY A 565 1.74 -13.37 -14.51
N PHE A 566 1.04 -12.62 -15.34
CA PHE A 566 1.25 -12.51 -16.78
C PHE A 566 1.27 -11.06 -17.29
N ASP A 567 1.30 -10.06 -16.41
CA ASP A 567 1.45 -8.65 -16.74
C ASP A 567 2.88 -8.30 -17.18
N ASP A 568 3.20 -7.01 -17.34
CA ASP A 568 4.51 -6.54 -17.80
C ASP A 568 5.69 -6.94 -16.88
N GLN A 569 5.42 -7.19 -15.59
CA GLN A 569 6.43 -7.63 -14.62
C GLN A 569 6.29 -9.12 -14.31
N GLY A 570 5.07 -9.62 -14.06
CA GLY A 570 4.83 -11.01 -13.71
C GLY A 570 5.27 -11.98 -14.81
N LYS A 571 5.13 -11.61 -16.10
CA LYS A 571 5.63 -12.40 -17.23
C LYS A 571 7.13 -12.70 -17.18
N LYS A 572 7.92 -11.92 -16.42
CA LYS A 572 9.37 -12.12 -16.26
C LYS A 572 9.72 -13.25 -15.30
N PHE A 573 8.73 -13.78 -14.57
CA PHE A 573 8.92 -14.87 -13.62
C PHE A 573 8.33 -16.18 -14.12
N ASP A 574 9.06 -17.27 -13.98
CA ASP A 574 8.56 -18.60 -14.28
C ASP A 574 7.56 -19.12 -13.22
N GLY A 575 6.96 -20.30 -13.45
CA GLY A 575 6.00 -20.90 -12.54
C GLY A 575 6.58 -21.32 -11.17
N LYS A 576 7.91 -21.30 -11.00
CA LYS A 576 8.59 -21.57 -9.73
C LYS A 576 8.94 -20.29 -8.98
N GLY A 577 8.73 -19.12 -9.62
CA GLY A 577 9.02 -17.81 -9.07
C GLY A 577 10.41 -17.26 -9.39
N ASN A 578 11.13 -17.86 -10.33
CA ASN A 578 12.44 -17.36 -10.75
C ASN A 578 12.30 -16.31 -11.85
N LEU A 579 13.05 -15.22 -11.77
CA LEU A 579 13.23 -14.25 -12.84
C LEU A 579 13.95 -14.96 -14.01
N SER A 580 13.19 -15.27 -15.04
CA SER A 580 13.61 -16.12 -16.17
C SER A 580 12.90 -15.69 -17.44
N ASP A 581 13.65 -15.55 -18.52
CA ASP A 581 13.08 -15.33 -19.87
C ASP A 581 12.55 -16.66 -20.42
N TRP A 582 11.24 -16.88 -20.30
CA TRP A 582 10.56 -18.08 -20.75
C TRP A 582 9.67 -17.88 -21.98
N TRP A 583 9.56 -16.62 -22.44
CA TRP A 583 8.82 -16.25 -23.64
C TRP A 583 9.69 -16.35 -24.90
N THR A 584 9.07 -16.57 -26.06
CA THR A 584 9.79 -16.36 -27.30
C THR A 584 9.99 -14.87 -27.57
N ALA A 585 11.09 -14.48 -28.22
CA ALA A 585 11.35 -13.07 -28.55
C ALA A 585 10.25 -12.45 -29.46
N GLU A 586 9.57 -13.27 -30.26
CA GLU A 586 8.44 -12.81 -31.08
C GLU A 586 7.21 -12.55 -30.23
N ASP A 587 6.89 -13.43 -29.28
CA ASP A 587 5.74 -13.26 -28.38
C ASP A 587 5.95 -12.07 -27.45
N THR A 588 7.18 -11.86 -26.97
CA THR A 588 7.53 -10.66 -26.20
C THR A 588 7.20 -9.37 -26.98
N LYS A 589 7.61 -9.29 -28.25
CA LYS A 589 7.28 -8.10 -29.09
C LYS A 589 5.78 -7.92 -29.33
N LYS A 590 5.04 -9.02 -29.52
CA LYS A 590 3.59 -8.96 -29.70
C LYS A 590 2.90 -8.49 -28.43
N PHE A 591 3.34 -9.00 -27.28
CA PHE A 591 2.86 -8.55 -25.97
C PHE A 591 3.14 -7.06 -25.75
N GLU A 592 4.39 -6.61 -25.97
CA GLU A 592 4.77 -5.21 -25.83
C GLU A 592 3.95 -4.28 -26.74
N SER A 593 3.67 -4.71 -27.98
CA SER A 593 2.81 -3.95 -28.89
C SER A 593 1.38 -3.80 -28.39
N ARG A 594 0.85 -4.80 -27.67
CA ARG A 594 -0.50 -4.78 -27.06
C ARG A 594 -0.53 -3.95 -25.79
N THR A 595 0.47 -4.10 -24.94
CA THR A 595 0.60 -3.30 -23.71
C THR A 595 0.90 -1.82 -24.00
N ASP A 596 1.60 -1.51 -25.08
CA ASP A 596 1.76 -0.12 -25.58
C ASP A 596 0.43 0.56 -25.90
N CYS A 597 -0.59 -0.19 -26.29
CA CYS A 597 -1.95 0.31 -26.46
C CYS A 597 -2.51 0.76 -25.11
N ILE A 598 -2.41 -0.07 -24.07
CA ILE A 598 -2.82 0.25 -22.70
C ILE A 598 -2.07 1.49 -22.16
N VAL A 599 -0.74 1.53 -22.35
CA VAL A 599 0.07 2.70 -21.94
C VAL A 599 -0.44 4.00 -22.56
N LYS A 600 -0.78 3.97 -23.84
CA LYS A 600 -1.28 5.17 -24.58
C LYS A 600 -2.69 5.55 -24.17
N GLU A 601 -3.56 4.56 -23.97
CA GLU A 601 -4.94 4.75 -23.52
C GLU A 601 -4.97 5.47 -22.19
N TYR A 602 -4.35 4.88 -21.17
CA TYR A 602 -4.35 5.46 -19.82
C TYR A 602 -3.50 6.72 -19.71
N GLY A 603 -2.38 6.82 -20.43
CA GLY A 603 -1.57 8.04 -20.52
C GLY A 603 -2.29 9.22 -21.23
N GLY A 604 -3.41 8.96 -21.91
CA GLY A 604 -4.31 9.95 -22.45
C GLY A 604 -5.20 10.62 -21.41
N PHE A 605 -5.50 9.94 -20.30
CA PHE A 605 -6.41 10.43 -19.27
C PHE A 605 -5.79 11.56 -18.45
N THR A 606 -6.57 12.60 -18.15
CA THR A 606 -6.20 13.68 -17.24
C THR A 606 -6.82 13.37 -15.87
N ALA A 607 -6.00 13.17 -14.86
CA ALA A 607 -6.42 12.76 -13.53
C ALA A 607 -6.88 13.93 -12.67
N VAL A 608 -6.08 14.98 -12.56
CA VAL A 608 -6.38 16.17 -11.77
C VAL A 608 -5.65 17.39 -12.35
N ASP A 609 -6.31 18.50 -12.44
CA ASP A 609 -5.80 19.73 -13.08
C ASP A 609 -5.27 19.44 -14.51
N ASP A 610 -3.96 19.59 -14.72
CA ASP A 610 -3.23 19.26 -15.96
C ASP A 610 -2.40 17.97 -15.86
N VAL A 611 -2.46 17.27 -14.70
CA VAL A 611 -1.67 16.06 -14.46
C VAL A 611 -2.35 14.86 -15.09
N LYS A 612 -1.61 14.19 -15.97
CA LYS A 612 -2.06 12.96 -16.62
C LYS A 612 -1.65 11.71 -15.83
N VAL A 613 -2.39 10.63 -16.05
CA VAL A 613 -2.00 9.29 -15.58
C VAL A 613 -0.66 8.90 -16.22
N ASN A 614 0.24 8.34 -15.43
CA ASN A 614 1.47 7.77 -15.94
C ASN A 614 1.21 6.33 -16.41
N GLY A 615 0.83 6.18 -17.69
CA GLY A 615 0.47 4.88 -18.25
C GLY A 615 1.57 3.81 -18.20
N LYS A 616 2.85 4.19 -18.03
CA LYS A 616 3.94 3.24 -17.81
C LYS A 616 4.01 2.77 -16.35
N LEU A 617 3.76 3.67 -15.40
CA LEU A 617 3.70 3.33 -13.99
C LEU A 617 2.52 2.39 -13.72
N THR A 618 1.37 2.68 -14.35
CA THR A 618 0.12 1.97 -14.10
C THR A 618 -0.12 0.77 -15.03
N LEU A 619 0.86 0.40 -15.88
CA LEU A 619 0.68 -0.63 -16.90
C LEU A 619 0.29 -2.00 -16.34
N GLY A 620 0.97 -2.47 -15.30
CA GLY A 620 0.69 -3.76 -14.68
C GLY A 620 -0.75 -3.83 -14.17
N GLU A 621 -1.15 -2.82 -13.38
CA GLU A 621 -2.49 -2.71 -12.81
C GLU A 621 -3.58 -2.63 -13.89
N ASN A 622 -3.36 -1.79 -14.90
CA ASN A 622 -4.34 -1.66 -15.99
C ASN A 622 -4.43 -2.94 -16.83
N THR A 623 -3.33 -3.67 -17.01
CA THR A 623 -3.33 -4.98 -17.68
C THR A 623 -4.08 -6.02 -16.84
N ALA A 624 -3.88 -5.99 -15.52
CA ALA A 624 -4.55 -6.89 -14.58
C ALA A 624 -6.06 -6.61 -14.48
N ASP A 625 -6.48 -5.33 -14.46
CA ASP A 625 -7.91 -4.98 -14.50
C ASP A 625 -8.59 -5.46 -15.79
N ASN A 626 -7.94 -5.26 -16.94
CA ASN A 626 -8.48 -5.67 -18.24
C ASN A 626 -8.61 -7.20 -18.35
N GLY A 627 -7.56 -7.95 -17.99
CA GLY A 627 -7.56 -9.41 -18.02
C GLY A 627 -8.49 -10.00 -16.95
N GLY A 628 -8.43 -9.47 -15.74
CA GLY A 628 -9.23 -9.94 -14.61
C GLY A 628 -10.74 -9.82 -14.85
N LEU A 629 -11.17 -8.69 -15.41
CA LEU A 629 -12.59 -8.50 -15.79
C LEU A 629 -13.04 -9.49 -16.85
N LEU A 630 -12.21 -9.74 -17.87
CA LEU A 630 -12.51 -10.72 -18.90
C LEU A 630 -12.64 -12.13 -18.33
N LEU A 631 -11.65 -12.56 -17.54
CA LEU A 631 -11.61 -13.91 -16.94
C LEU A 631 -12.79 -14.14 -16.01
N ALA A 632 -13.13 -13.15 -15.17
CA ALA A 632 -14.28 -13.22 -14.28
C ALA A 632 -15.60 -13.33 -15.06
N TYR A 633 -15.73 -12.61 -16.18
CA TYR A 633 -16.92 -12.69 -17.03
C TYR A 633 -17.05 -14.05 -17.72
N MET A 634 -15.95 -14.61 -18.25
CA MET A 634 -15.92 -15.94 -18.84
C MET A 634 -16.30 -17.00 -17.80
N ALA A 635 -15.69 -16.97 -16.64
CA ALA A 635 -15.99 -17.89 -15.54
C ALA A 635 -17.44 -17.78 -15.07
N TYR A 636 -17.98 -16.56 -14.97
CA TYR A 636 -19.38 -16.33 -14.65
C TYR A 636 -20.32 -16.97 -15.71
N LEU A 637 -20.07 -16.77 -17.00
CA LEU A 637 -20.91 -17.33 -18.07
C LEU A 637 -20.91 -18.86 -18.06
N ASP A 638 -19.76 -19.49 -17.79
CA ASP A 638 -19.64 -20.95 -17.67
C ASP A 638 -20.38 -21.46 -16.43
N ARG A 639 -20.28 -20.78 -15.31
CA ARG A 639 -21.04 -21.08 -14.07
C ARG A 639 -22.54 -20.95 -14.31
N ALA A 640 -23.00 -19.83 -14.88
CA ALA A 640 -24.39 -19.55 -15.18
C ALA A 640 -24.99 -20.61 -16.11
N LYS A 641 -24.22 -21.03 -17.12
CA LYS A 641 -24.63 -22.12 -18.03
C LYS A 641 -24.79 -23.48 -17.31
N LYS A 642 -23.82 -23.80 -16.45
CA LYS A 642 -23.82 -25.02 -15.63
C LYS A 642 -25.02 -25.06 -14.69
N ASP A 643 -25.36 -23.93 -14.09
CA ASP A 643 -26.46 -23.81 -13.12
C ASP A 643 -27.80 -23.50 -13.76
N GLY A 644 -27.86 -23.38 -15.10
CA GLY A 644 -29.09 -23.16 -15.87
C GLY A 644 -29.72 -21.78 -15.67
N VAL A 645 -28.88 -20.75 -15.39
CA VAL A 645 -29.33 -19.37 -15.17
C VAL A 645 -29.84 -18.75 -16.47
N ASP A 646 -31.02 -18.15 -16.44
CA ASP A 646 -31.54 -17.33 -17.55
C ASP A 646 -30.84 -15.95 -17.52
N LEU A 647 -29.85 -15.76 -18.40
CA LEU A 647 -29.07 -14.52 -18.50
C LEU A 647 -29.93 -13.29 -18.88
N GLN A 648 -31.14 -13.49 -19.43
CA GLN A 648 -32.04 -12.39 -19.78
C GLN A 648 -33.06 -12.05 -18.69
N ALA A 649 -33.18 -12.88 -17.67
CA ALA A 649 -34.00 -12.58 -16.50
C ALA A 649 -33.46 -11.31 -15.79
N LYS A 650 -34.39 -10.41 -15.41
CA LYS A 650 -34.04 -9.16 -14.76
C LYS A 650 -34.23 -9.25 -13.25
N LYS A 651 -33.21 -8.85 -12.52
CA LYS A 651 -33.23 -8.55 -11.06
C LYS A 651 -32.86 -7.07 -10.90
N ASP A 652 -33.58 -6.32 -10.10
CA ASP A 652 -33.38 -4.87 -9.89
C ASP A 652 -33.43 -4.03 -11.19
N GLY A 653 -34.10 -4.52 -12.20
CA GLY A 653 -34.23 -3.87 -13.52
C GLY A 653 -33.17 -4.24 -14.55
N TYR A 654 -32.12 -4.98 -14.16
CA TYR A 654 -30.93 -5.30 -14.97
C TYR A 654 -30.85 -6.80 -15.23
N THR A 655 -30.39 -7.19 -16.45
CA THR A 655 -30.04 -8.57 -16.78
C THR A 655 -28.79 -9.02 -16.03
N ALA A 656 -28.54 -10.31 -15.94
CA ALA A 656 -27.38 -10.83 -15.25
C ALA A 656 -26.05 -10.32 -15.81
N PRO A 657 -25.79 -10.23 -17.15
CA PRO A 657 -24.61 -9.58 -17.69
C PRO A 657 -24.50 -8.08 -17.34
N GLN A 658 -25.63 -7.36 -17.31
CA GLN A 658 -25.62 -5.95 -16.89
C GLN A 658 -25.24 -5.81 -15.42
N ARG A 659 -25.77 -6.66 -14.56
CA ARG A 659 -25.44 -6.69 -13.12
C ARG A 659 -23.96 -6.98 -12.90
N PHE A 660 -23.37 -7.90 -13.66
CA PHE A 660 -21.94 -8.21 -13.60
C PHE A 660 -21.08 -6.96 -13.89
N TYR A 661 -21.32 -6.27 -15.01
CA TYR A 661 -20.52 -5.08 -15.37
C TYR A 661 -20.78 -3.90 -14.42
N VAL A 662 -22.02 -3.70 -13.94
CA VAL A 662 -22.32 -2.66 -12.94
C VAL A 662 -21.62 -2.97 -11.63
N ALA A 663 -21.65 -4.21 -11.15
CA ALA A 663 -20.93 -4.63 -9.95
C ALA A 663 -19.42 -4.37 -10.09
N TYR A 664 -18.82 -4.73 -11.24
CA TYR A 664 -17.41 -4.40 -11.50
C TYR A 664 -17.14 -2.90 -11.41
N ALA A 665 -17.95 -2.07 -12.09
CA ALA A 665 -17.74 -0.62 -12.04
C ALA A 665 -17.94 -0.06 -10.63
N GLN A 666 -18.83 -0.67 -9.84
CA GLN A 666 -19.09 -0.28 -8.46
C GLN A 666 -17.93 -0.62 -7.49
N ASN A 667 -16.99 -1.52 -7.84
CA ASN A 667 -15.73 -1.65 -7.13
C ASN A 667 -14.93 -0.32 -7.10
N TRP A 668 -15.14 0.49 -8.13
CA TRP A 668 -14.37 1.70 -8.38
C TRP A 668 -15.19 2.97 -8.18
N CYS A 669 -16.45 2.90 -7.71
CA CYS A 669 -17.19 4.09 -7.34
C CYS A 669 -16.47 4.79 -6.18
N ALA A 670 -15.98 5.99 -6.44
CA ALA A 670 -15.20 6.73 -5.48
C ALA A 670 -15.56 8.23 -5.48
N ASN A 671 -15.37 8.83 -4.33
CA ASN A 671 -15.36 10.26 -4.13
C ASN A 671 -14.01 10.60 -3.50
N THR A 672 -13.08 11.11 -4.28
CA THR A 672 -11.67 11.30 -3.89
C THR A 672 -11.28 12.78 -3.99
N ARG A 673 -10.55 13.29 -3.00
CA ARG A 673 -10.12 14.68 -2.96
C ARG A 673 -8.99 14.94 -3.96
N PRO A 674 -8.92 16.13 -4.57
CA PRO A 674 -7.94 16.43 -5.62
C PRO A 674 -6.48 16.25 -5.22
N GLU A 675 -6.11 16.57 -3.98
CA GLU A 675 -4.75 16.42 -3.47
C GLU A 675 -4.34 14.95 -3.41
N GLN A 676 -5.29 14.07 -3.03
CA GLN A 676 -5.07 12.65 -3.04
C GLN A 676 -4.85 12.12 -4.45
N VAL A 677 -5.73 12.47 -5.39
CA VAL A 677 -5.56 12.08 -6.79
C VAL A 677 -4.17 12.51 -7.29
N ARG A 678 -3.72 13.74 -6.92
CA ARG A 678 -2.39 14.22 -7.28
C ARG A 678 -1.28 13.37 -6.65
N SER A 679 -1.39 13.04 -5.38
CA SER A 679 -0.42 12.17 -4.68
C SER A 679 -0.37 10.78 -5.31
N GLN A 680 -1.52 10.21 -5.64
CA GLN A 680 -1.66 8.90 -6.27
C GLN A 680 -0.95 8.85 -7.62
N VAL A 681 -1.28 9.73 -8.57
CA VAL A 681 -0.72 9.66 -9.93
C VAL A 681 0.79 9.88 -10.01
N LEU A 682 1.41 10.41 -8.95
CA LEU A 682 2.84 10.63 -8.88
C LEU A 682 3.63 9.40 -8.43
N GLN A 683 3.04 8.50 -7.65
CA GLN A 683 3.79 7.45 -6.96
C GLN A 683 3.11 6.08 -6.96
N ASP A 684 1.80 6.02 -7.19
CA ASP A 684 1.01 4.80 -7.12
C ASP A 684 0.91 4.10 -8.48
N PRO A 685 1.11 2.77 -8.55
CA PRO A 685 0.94 2.03 -9.79
C PRO A 685 -0.52 1.90 -10.23
N HIS A 686 -1.50 2.24 -9.38
CA HIS A 686 -2.92 2.17 -9.74
C HIS A 686 -3.40 3.46 -10.41
N SER A 687 -4.17 3.31 -11.47
CA SER A 687 -4.90 4.42 -12.06
C SER A 687 -6.01 4.90 -11.11
N PRO A 688 -6.41 6.20 -11.11
CA PRO A 688 -7.58 6.65 -10.40
C PRO A 688 -8.85 5.85 -10.78
N ASP A 689 -9.74 5.65 -9.82
CA ASP A 689 -10.86 4.71 -9.86
C ASP A 689 -11.75 4.84 -11.09
N HIS A 690 -12.10 6.07 -11.48
CA HIS A 690 -12.86 6.35 -12.70
C HIS A 690 -12.21 5.69 -13.94
N PHE A 691 -10.89 5.71 -14.05
CA PHE A 691 -10.17 5.12 -15.18
C PHE A 691 -10.01 3.61 -15.04
N ARG A 692 -10.01 3.05 -13.83
CA ARG A 692 -10.06 1.60 -13.61
C ARG A 692 -11.38 1.02 -14.09
N ALA A 693 -12.50 1.71 -13.83
CA ALA A 693 -13.81 1.28 -14.33
C ALA A 693 -13.91 1.41 -15.86
N ASN A 694 -13.80 2.63 -16.39
CA ASN A 694 -14.02 2.87 -17.82
C ASN A 694 -12.93 2.25 -18.69
N GLY A 695 -11.66 2.37 -18.30
CA GLY A 695 -10.53 1.88 -19.09
C GLY A 695 -10.46 0.34 -19.18
N ALA A 696 -10.98 -0.39 -18.19
CA ALA A 696 -11.10 -1.84 -18.32
C ALA A 696 -12.33 -2.23 -19.14
N VAL A 697 -13.49 -1.62 -18.87
CA VAL A 697 -14.75 -1.96 -19.52
C VAL A 697 -14.74 -1.65 -21.03
N VAL A 698 -14.10 -0.57 -21.45
CA VAL A 698 -13.99 -0.16 -22.86
C VAL A 698 -13.35 -1.23 -23.76
N ASN A 699 -12.54 -2.09 -23.16
CA ASN A 699 -11.82 -3.17 -23.85
C ASN A 699 -12.55 -4.52 -23.83
N GLN A 700 -13.74 -4.61 -23.16
CA GLN A 700 -14.45 -5.87 -22.98
C GLN A 700 -15.39 -6.21 -24.15
N PRO A 701 -15.26 -7.40 -24.75
CA PRO A 701 -16.13 -7.79 -25.87
C PRO A 701 -17.61 -7.95 -25.48
N GLY A 702 -17.90 -8.46 -24.27
CA GLY A 702 -19.27 -8.72 -23.80
C GLY A 702 -20.03 -7.47 -23.38
N PHE A 703 -19.35 -6.35 -23.12
CA PHE A 703 -20.00 -5.11 -22.66
C PHE A 703 -20.96 -4.54 -23.69
N ALA A 704 -20.52 -4.48 -24.96
CA ALA A 704 -21.35 -3.97 -26.05
C ALA A 704 -22.67 -4.74 -26.19
N GLU A 705 -22.66 -6.06 -26.03
CA GLU A 705 -23.83 -6.90 -26.05
C GLU A 705 -24.76 -6.68 -24.85
N ALA A 706 -24.17 -6.63 -23.65
CA ALA A 706 -24.91 -6.45 -22.40
C ALA A 706 -25.71 -5.14 -22.37
N PHE A 707 -25.17 -4.05 -22.91
CA PHE A 707 -25.80 -2.72 -22.90
C PHE A 707 -26.36 -2.28 -24.25
N GLY A 708 -26.24 -3.09 -25.32
CA GLY A 708 -26.72 -2.76 -26.66
C GLY A 708 -25.91 -1.60 -27.31
N CYS A 709 -24.66 -1.45 -26.97
CA CYS A 709 -23.81 -0.36 -27.45
C CYS A 709 -23.35 -0.59 -28.90
N LYS A 710 -23.35 0.48 -29.68
CA LYS A 710 -22.91 0.42 -31.08
C LYS A 710 -21.40 0.54 -31.16
N LYS A 711 -20.76 -0.20 -32.07
CA LYS A 711 -19.34 -0.04 -32.39
C LYS A 711 -19.07 1.39 -32.85
N GLY A 712 -18.04 2.01 -32.24
CA GLY A 712 -17.67 3.40 -32.42
C GLY A 712 -18.26 4.37 -31.38
N SER A 713 -19.14 3.90 -30.46
CA SER A 713 -19.47 4.70 -29.27
C SER A 713 -18.26 4.82 -28.34
N PRO A 714 -18.19 5.84 -27.46
CA PRO A 714 -17.04 6.05 -26.60
C PRO A 714 -16.62 4.81 -25.79
N MET A 715 -17.58 4.05 -25.27
CA MET A 715 -17.30 2.82 -24.53
C MET A 715 -17.14 1.57 -25.40
N VAL A 716 -17.23 1.66 -26.73
CA VAL A 716 -17.02 0.56 -27.69
C VAL A 716 -16.20 1.06 -28.89
N PRO A 717 -14.94 1.50 -28.68
CA PRO A 717 -14.10 2.05 -29.75
C PRO A 717 -13.78 0.99 -30.81
N VAL A 718 -13.35 1.45 -31.99
CA VAL A 718 -12.95 0.58 -33.10
C VAL A 718 -11.64 -0.18 -32.81
N GLY A 719 -10.79 0.38 -31.94
CA GLY A 719 -9.46 -0.14 -31.60
C GLY A 719 -9.31 -0.38 -30.10
N ALA A 720 -10.07 -1.32 -29.53
CA ALA A 720 -9.93 -1.70 -28.13
C ALA A 720 -8.54 -2.29 -27.83
N CYS A 721 -7.96 -1.94 -26.67
CA CYS A 721 -6.67 -2.41 -26.23
C CYS A 721 -6.80 -3.78 -25.53
N ARG A 722 -6.62 -4.87 -26.27
CA ARG A 722 -6.69 -6.23 -25.72
C ARG A 722 -5.32 -6.86 -25.63
N VAL A 723 -4.97 -7.34 -24.44
CA VAL A 723 -3.78 -8.16 -24.19
C VAL A 723 -4.20 -9.62 -24.10
N TRP A 724 -5.21 -9.88 -23.30
CA TRP A 724 -5.83 -11.18 -23.02
C TRP A 724 -7.21 -11.31 -23.70
#